data_e4c3b1a051d3e1c9109662b391da693a
#
_entry.id   e4c3b1a051d3e1c9109662b391da693a
#
_cell.length_a   1.000
_cell.length_b   1.000
_cell.length_c   1.000
_cell.angle_alpha   90.00
_cell.angle_beta   90.00
_cell.angle_gamma   90.00
#
_symmetry.space_group_name_H-M   'P 1'
#
loop_
_entity.id
_entity.type
_entity.pdbx_description
1 polymer ?
#
loop_
_entity_poly.entity_id
_entity_poly.type
_entity_poly.pdbx_seq_one_letter_code
_entity_poly.pdbx_strand_id
1 'polypeptide(L)'
;MKYDYKQYESYWQNKWEEDKVFVCDIDKSKKKFYGLVEFPYPSGAGMHVGHIKAYGGLEVITRKKRMEGYNVLFPIGFDAFGLPTENYAIKTNTHPRTVTDNNIAKFTSQMKRVGFGFDWTRVIDTTEEDYYKWTQWIFLKLFEHGYVFRDKASVNYCPSCRCVLSNEDSQGGKCDICHSDVVQKSKDVWYLRITKYADKLLQGLKDVDYLPNIVLQQENWIGKSEGAFASFALKEVDEKLRIYTTRPDTMFGVTFMVMAPEHPLIDKYAEKIGNMSDVIAYREECAKKTEFERTQLNKDKTGVKLQGLTAINPLSGKEVPIFISDYVMMGYGTGAIMAVPAHDERDFEFAKKFGVDIIPVIKGGDGESAYTGDGEMINSEFLNGITNKKDAVSAAIKVLEEKGLGEGGTQFKMKDWAFNRQRYWGEPIPIVHCEHCGDVAVPYDELPLRLPNMEQFVPGEGGESPLAKVESFVNCVCPKCGAPAKRETDTMPQWAGSSWYFLRYLDPHNEKEFCSKEALDYWMPVDWYNGGMEHVTRHMIYSRFWHRFLYDIGEVNTPEPYAKRTAQGLILGPDGEKMSKSRGNVVDPNEIVDKYGADVLRVYIMFMGDYEKASPWSDSSVRGCKRFLDRVAGMAEMPGCASSAESESALHKLIKKVTSDIDNMKFNTAIAAMMSYINGVYDAGAINRDELKVFVTLLAPFAPHLAEEMWHDLGESTYVSLTPWPKYDESKTVDNTVEIAVQFLGKLKGTVVVPADADENTAWEIIEKSGVLDQALEGKTIVKKIYVKGRIFNVVAK
;
A
#
# COMPACT_ATOMS: atom_id res chain seq x y z
N MET A 1 -1.14 -32.59 29.16
CA MET A 1 -0.79 -31.16 29.28
C MET A 1 -2.04 -30.30 29.11
N LYS A 2 -2.25 -29.33 29.96
CA LYS A 2 -3.34 -28.38 29.83
C LYS A 2 -2.81 -27.10 29.20
N TYR A 3 -3.56 -26.51 28.29
CA TYR A 3 -3.17 -25.22 27.71
C TYR A 3 -3.24 -24.09 28.77
N ASP A 4 -2.15 -23.93 29.49
CA ASP A 4 -2.01 -22.89 30.53
C ASP A 4 -1.09 -21.75 30.07
N TYR A 5 -1.62 -20.88 29.21
CA TYR A 5 -0.91 -19.75 28.64
C TYR A 5 -0.32 -18.80 29.69
N LYS A 6 -0.96 -18.67 30.85
CA LYS A 6 -0.48 -17.78 31.92
C LYS A 6 0.83 -18.24 32.51
N GLN A 7 1.10 -19.54 32.47
CA GLN A 7 2.31 -20.12 33.02
C GLN A 7 3.49 -19.97 32.06
N TYR A 8 3.33 -20.24 30.77
CA TYR A 8 4.47 -20.39 29.87
C TYR A 8 4.63 -19.30 28.79
N GLU A 9 3.58 -18.51 28.44
CA GLU A 9 3.77 -17.48 27.40
C GLU A 9 4.85 -16.46 27.80
N SER A 10 4.77 -15.87 29.00
CA SER A 10 5.80 -14.93 29.47
C SER A 10 7.17 -15.57 29.68
N TYR A 11 7.21 -16.84 30.09
CA TYR A 11 8.48 -17.59 30.21
C TYR A 11 9.19 -17.69 28.85
N TRP A 12 8.50 -18.14 27.80
CA TRP A 12 9.11 -18.31 26.50
C TRP A 12 9.46 -16.96 25.84
N GLN A 13 8.63 -15.91 26.02
CA GLN A 13 8.96 -14.56 25.53
C GLN A 13 10.30 -14.07 26.10
N ASN A 14 10.48 -14.18 27.43
CA ASN A 14 11.71 -13.77 28.08
C ASN A 14 12.89 -14.64 27.64
N LYS A 15 12.66 -15.95 27.51
CA LYS A 15 13.71 -16.92 27.12
C LYS A 15 14.21 -16.68 25.70
N TRP A 16 13.32 -16.36 24.76
CA TRP A 16 13.71 -15.99 23.38
C TRP A 16 14.55 -14.70 23.35
N GLU A 17 14.24 -13.72 24.18
CA GLU A 17 15.04 -12.49 24.29
C GLU A 17 16.40 -12.75 24.92
N GLU A 18 16.46 -13.44 26.04
CA GLU A 18 17.70 -13.80 26.75
C GLU A 18 18.66 -14.55 25.82
N ASP A 19 18.18 -15.56 25.13
CA ASP A 19 18.97 -16.42 24.24
C ASP A 19 19.09 -15.86 22.83
N LYS A 20 18.55 -14.66 22.55
CA LYS A 20 18.65 -13.93 21.27
C LYS A 20 18.20 -14.76 20.08
N VAL A 21 17.12 -15.55 20.24
CA VAL A 21 16.64 -16.51 19.23
C VAL A 21 16.33 -15.87 17.87
N PHE A 22 15.91 -14.61 17.87
CA PHE A 22 15.49 -13.87 16.66
C PHE A 22 16.51 -12.83 16.19
N VAL A 23 17.62 -12.67 16.90
CA VAL A 23 18.71 -11.77 16.51
C VAL A 23 19.47 -12.37 15.33
N CYS A 24 19.83 -11.56 14.36
CA CYS A 24 20.59 -12.00 13.20
C CYS A 24 21.72 -11.01 12.86
N ASP A 25 22.86 -11.58 12.49
CA ASP A 25 24.00 -10.87 11.93
C ASP A 25 24.22 -11.31 10.48
N ILE A 26 25.15 -10.67 9.77
CA ILE A 26 25.52 -11.05 8.41
C ILE A 26 26.15 -12.45 8.45
N ASP A 27 25.53 -13.42 7.81
CA ASP A 27 26.03 -14.79 7.65
C ASP A 27 26.01 -15.19 6.17
N LYS A 28 27.13 -15.00 5.50
CA LYS A 28 27.28 -15.28 4.06
C LYS A 28 27.22 -16.79 3.72
N SER A 29 27.20 -17.67 4.72
CA SER A 29 27.00 -19.12 4.52
C SER A 29 25.55 -19.51 4.32
N LYS A 30 24.62 -18.62 4.68
CA LYS A 30 23.18 -18.83 4.58
C LYS A 30 22.56 -17.92 3.55
N LYS A 31 21.48 -18.38 2.94
CA LYS A 31 20.63 -17.52 2.11
C LYS A 31 19.89 -16.55 3.02
N LYS A 32 19.94 -15.24 2.68
CA LYS A 32 19.23 -14.23 3.45
C LYS A 32 17.73 -14.24 3.19
N PHE A 33 16.97 -13.80 4.16
CA PHE A 33 15.56 -13.42 4.00
C PHE A 33 15.27 -12.19 4.84
N TYR A 34 15.01 -11.07 4.18
CA TYR A 34 14.61 -9.84 4.82
C TYR A 34 13.09 -9.66 4.70
N GLY A 35 12.37 -9.97 5.79
CA GLY A 35 10.95 -9.70 5.94
C GLY A 35 10.74 -8.32 6.53
N LEU A 36 9.88 -7.51 5.92
CA LEU A 36 9.57 -6.16 6.37
C LEU A 36 8.07 -5.97 6.57
N VAL A 37 7.70 -5.37 7.70
CA VAL A 37 6.35 -4.84 7.94
C VAL A 37 6.42 -3.33 8.07
N GLU A 38 5.33 -2.65 7.78
CA GLU A 38 5.23 -1.22 8.04
C GLU A 38 5.38 -0.97 9.54
N PHE A 39 6.36 -0.16 9.93
CA PHE A 39 6.51 0.20 11.33
C PHE A 39 5.35 1.11 11.79
N PRO A 40 4.87 0.93 13.03
CA PRO A 40 3.69 1.64 13.49
C PRO A 40 3.97 3.11 13.78
N TYR A 41 2.93 3.92 13.59
CA TYR A 41 2.81 5.22 14.23
C TYR A 41 2.31 5.03 15.67
N PRO A 42 3.12 5.30 16.71
CA PRO A 42 2.77 4.99 18.08
C PRO A 42 1.74 6.00 18.63
N SER A 43 0.46 5.67 18.51
CA SER A 43 -0.63 6.48 19.04
C SER A 43 -0.98 6.13 20.50
N GLY A 44 -1.49 7.10 21.26
CA GLY A 44 -1.78 6.94 22.70
C GLY A 44 -2.75 5.83 23.10
N ALA A 45 -3.49 5.28 22.13
CA ALA A 45 -4.38 4.16 22.40
C ALA A 45 -3.67 2.81 22.47
N GLY A 46 -2.45 2.70 21.97
CA GLY A 46 -1.79 1.43 21.76
C GLY A 46 -2.24 0.75 20.47
N MET A 47 -1.80 -0.50 20.31
CA MET A 47 -2.15 -1.34 19.17
C MET A 47 -3.63 -1.76 19.21
N HIS A 48 -4.19 -1.99 18.04
CA HIS A 48 -5.46 -2.71 17.84
C HIS A 48 -5.19 -4.01 17.07
N VAL A 49 -6.16 -4.90 17.03
CA VAL A 49 -6.02 -6.22 16.37
C VAL A 49 -5.63 -6.16 14.90
N GLY A 50 -5.87 -5.04 14.21
CA GLY A 50 -5.40 -4.82 12.84
C GLY A 50 -3.88 -4.86 12.69
N HIS A 51 -3.14 -4.32 13.67
CA HIS A 51 -1.67 -4.41 13.71
C HIS A 51 -1.21 -5.86 13.86
N ILE A 52 -1.94 -6.65 14.67
CA ILE A 52 -1.62 -8.06 14.86
C ILE A 52 -1.74 -8.84 13.54
N LYS A 53 -2.73 -8.52 12.70
CA LYS A 53 -2.88 -9.14 11.37
C LYS A 53 -1.72 -8.74 10.46
N ALA A 54 -1.40 -7.46 10.42
CA ALA A 54 -0.34 -6.92 9.56
C ALA A 54 1.03 -7.58 9.86
N TYR A 55 1.39 -7.66 11.14
CA TYR A 55 2.68 -8.20 11.57
C TYR A 55 2.69 -9.72 11.58
N GLY A 56 1.65 -10.34 12.12
CA GLY A 56 1.56 -11.79 12.29
C GLY A 56 1.60 -12.58 11.00
N GLY A 57 1.01 -12.06 9.91
CA GLY A 57 1.04 -12.74 8.63
C GLY A 57 2.44 -12.92 8.07
N LEU A 58 3.25 -11.86 8.07
CA LEU A 58 4.64 -11.98 7.60
C LEU A 58 5.52 -12.70 8.65
N GLU A 59 5.21 -12.56 9.92
CA GLU A 59 5.94 -13.24 10.99
C GLU A 59 5.81 -14.77 10.91
N VAL A 60 4.64 -15.30 10.54
CA VAL A 60 4.47 -16.74 10.24
C VAL A 60 5.44 -17.19 9.14
N ILE A 61 5.60 -16.39 8.09
CA ILE A 61 6.53 -16.66 6.99
C ILE A 61 7.98 -16.60 7.49
N THR A 62 8.33 -15.56 8.26
CA THR A 62 9.72 -15.40 8.75
C THR A 62 10.12 -16.52 9.70
N ARG A 63 9.21 -17.03 10.55
CA ARG A 63 9.47 -18.22 11.37
C ARG A 63 9.72 -19.46 10.50
N LYS A 64 8.87 -19.73 9.53
CA LYS A 64 9.06 -20.82 8.59
C LYS A 64 10.39 -20.69 7.83
N LYS A 65 10.73 -19.50 7.34
CA LYS A 65 11.99 -19.25 6.63
C LYS A 65 13.21 -19.53 7.50
N ARG A 66 13.17 -19.18 8.79
CA ARG A 66 14.23 -19.51 9.74
C ARG A 66 14.36 -21.04 9.91
N MET A 67 13.24 -21.74 10.01
CA MET A 67 13.22 -23.21 10.07
C MET A 67 13.64 -23.87 8.75
N GLU A 68 13.52 -23.19 7.62
CA GLU A 68 14.07 -23.60 6.31
C GLU A 68 15.58 -23.34 6.19
N GLY A 69 16.20 -22.76 7.23
CA GLY A 69 17.66 -22.52 7.29
C GLY A 69 18.10 -21.18 6.71
N TYR A 70 17.18 -20.28 6.40
CA TYR A 70 17.55 -18.92 6.00
C TYR A 70 18.11 -18.11 7.17
N ASN A 71 18.99 -17.16 6.85
CA ASN A 71 19.33 -16.07 7.75
C ASN A 71 18.25 -15.01 7.66
N VAL A 72 17.44 -14.87 8.72
CA VAL A 72 16.20 -14.07 8.68
C VAL A 72 16.36 -12.77 9.43
N LEU A 73 16.25 -11.65 8.73
CA LEU A 73 16.09 -10.32 9.29
C LEU A 73 14.60 -9.95 9.33
N PHE A 74 14.08 -9.71 10.54
CA PHE A 74 12.72 -9.27 10.79
C PHE A 74 12.70 -8.18 11.87
N PRO A 75 12.97 -6.92 11.51
CA PRO A 75 13.09 -5.81 12.45
C PRO A 75 11.76 -5.11 12.69
N ILE A 76 11.75 -4.26 13.72
CA ILE A 76 10.64 -3.34 14.03
C ILE A 76 11.20 -2.01 14.56
N GLY A 77 10.43 -0.94 14.44
CA GLY A 77 10.74 0.39 14.93
C GLY A 77 9.48 1.24 15.00
N PHE A 78 9.65 2.58 15.07
CA PHE A 78 8.54 3.49 15.28
C PHE A 78 8.66 4.72 14.38
N ASP A 79 7.59 5.00 13.63
CA ASP A 79 7.41 6.26 12.91
C ASP A 79 6.75 7.25 13.87
N ALA A 80 7.54 8.05 14.57
CA ALA A 80 7.07 8.74 15.77
C ALA A 80 6.99 10.28 15.65
N PHE A 81 7.52 10.88 14.59
CA PHE A 81 7.25 12.27 14.24
C PHE A 81 5.85 12.44 13.63
N GLY A 82 5.29 13.62 13.65
CA GLY A 82 4.10 14.00 12.90
C GLY A 82 2.98 14.62 13.70
N LEU A 83 2.00 15.09 12.94
CA LEU A 83 0.84 15.85 13.41
C LEU A 83 -0.02 15.16 14.48
N PRO A 84 -0.29 13.84 14.44
CA PRO A 84 -1.17 13.23 15.43
C PRO A 84 -0.62 13.33 16.85
N THR A 85 0.69 13.08 17.03
CA THR A 85 1.36 13.21 18.34
C THR A 85 1.41 14.65 18.79
N GLU A 86 1.75 15.59 17.90
CA GLU A 86 1.80 17.01 18.26
C GLU A 86 0.41 17.55 18.61
N ASN A 87 -0.62 17.23 17.86
CA ASN A 87 -1.99 17.64 18.15
C ASN A 87 -2.48 17.06 19.50
N TYR A 88 -2.12 15.82 19.82
CA TYR A 88 -2.42 15.24 21.12
C TYR A 88 -1.65 15.94 22.26
N ALA A 89 -0.37 16.22 22.05
CA ALA A 89 0.49 16.93 22.98
C ALA A 89 -0.05 18.35 23.28
N ILE A 90 -0.48 19.09 22.27
CA ILE A 90 -1.14 20.40 22.41
C ILE A 90 -2.42 20.26 23.24
N LYS A 91 -3.28 19.29 22.91
CA LYS A 91 -4.55 19.06 23.58
C LYS A 91 -4.39 18.68 25.06
N THR A 92 -3.34 17.93 25.41
CA THR A 92 -3.08 17.46 26.76
C THR A 92 -2.09 18.34 27.54
N ASN A 93 -1.57 19.40 26.93
CA ASN A 93 -0.52 20.26 27.48
C ASN A 93 0.70 19.45 27.95
N THR A 94 1.12 18.47 27.13
CA THR A 94 2.25 17.59 27.41
C THR A 94 3.29 17.76 26.29
N HIS A 95 4.58 17.68 26.60
CA HIS A 95 5.60 17.76 25.55
C HIS A 95 5.52 16.56 24.59
N PRO A 96 5.63 16.74 23.25
CA PRO A 96 5.49 15.64 22.28
C PRO A 96 6.51 14.50 22.50
N ARG A 97 7.73 14.78 22.96
CA ARG A 97 8.71 13.75 23.34
C ARG A 97 8.16 12.78 24.39
N THR A 98 7.58 13.33 25.47
CA THR A 98 6.99 12.51 26.55
C THR A 98 5.83 11.64 26.04
N VAL A 99 5.00 12.20 25.17
CA VAL A 99 3.89 11.45 24.54
C VAL A 99 4.46 10.31 23.68
N THR A 100 5.47 10.59 22.87
CA THR A 100 6.15 9.63 22.01
C THR A 100 6.74 8.48 22.82
N ASP A 101 7.53 8.78 23.86
CA ASP A 101 8.21 7.77 24.68
C ASP A 101 7.21 6.82 25.35
N ASN A 102 6.14 7.39 25.94
CA ASN A 102 5.07 6.59 26.56
C ASN A 102 4.35 5.68 25.55
N ASN A 103 4.11 6.19 24.34
CA ASN A 103 3.44 5.43 23.31
C ASN A 103 4.33 4.30 22.76
N ILE A 104 5.61 4.57 22.51
CA ILE A 104 6.60 3.58 22.10
C ILE A 104 6.71 2.46 23.14
N ALA A 105 6.84 2.81 24.42
CA ALA A 105 6.90 1.84 25.51
C ALA A 105 5.65 0.93 25.54
N LYS A 106 4.47 1.51 25.35
CA LYS A 106 3.19 0.78 25.29
C LYS A 106 3.13 -0.18 24.10
N PHE A 107 3.48 0.29 22.90
CA PHE A 107 3.49 -0.53 21.68
C PHE A 107 4.50 -1.68 21.81
N THR A 108 5.71 -1.39 22.28
CA THR A 108 6.75 -2.40 22.54
C THR A 108 6.26 -3.50 23.48
N SER A 109 5.67 -3.10 24.61
CA SER A 109 5.10 -4.05 25.57
C SER A 109 4.02 -4.94 24.92
N GLN A 110 3.12 -4.34 24.12
CA GLN A 110 2.06 -5.09 23.45
C GLN A 110 2.61 -6.07 22.39
N MET A 111 3.60 -5.67 21.60
CA MET A 111 4.23 -6.54 20.59
C MET A 111 4.96 -7.72 21.23
N LYS A 112 5.74 -7.46 22.30
CA LYS A 112 6.43 -8.50 23.05
C LYS A 112 5.44 -9.50 23.66
N ARG A 113 4.35 -8.98 24.21
CA ARG A 113 3.30 -9.80 24.80
C ARG A 113 2.58 -10.72 23.82
N VAL A 114 2.48 -10.32 22.54
CA VAL A 114 1.96 -11.19 21.46
C VAL A 114 2.98 -12.25 21.02
N GLY A 115 4.24 -12.10 21.43
CA GLY A 115 5.32 -13.03 21.12
C GLY A 115 5.83 -12.94 19.69
N PHE A 116 5.85 -11.74 19.10
CA PHE A 116 6.44 -11.54 17.78
C PHE A 116 7.96 -11.75 17.79
N GLY A 117 8.45 -12.53 16.83
CA GLY A 117 9.86 -12.84 16.65
C GLY A 117 10.64 -11.73 15.94
N PHE A 118 10.51 -10.47 16.38
CA PHE A 118 11.30 -9.35 15.89
C PHE A 118 12.74 -9.38 16.42
N ASP A 119 13.67 -8.88 15.64
CA ASP A 119 15.01 -8.55 16.12
C ASP A 119 14.98 -7.21 16.88
N TRP A 120 14.77 -7.29 18.19
CA TRP A 120 14.69 -6.13 19.07
C TRP A 120 16.00 -5.36 19.23
N THR A 121 17.12 -5.87 18.77
CA THR A 121 18.41 -5.14 18.78
C THR A 121 18.49 -4.10 17.67
N ARG A 122 17.54 -4.12 16.71
CA ARG A 122 17.49 -3.23 15.55
C ARG A 122 16.35 -2.22 15.58
N VAL A 123 15.82 -1.97 16.78
CA VAL A 123 14.74 -0.97 16.96
C VAL A 123 15.25 0.42 16.57
N ILE A 124 14.46 1.12 15.77
CA ILE A 124 14.68 2.52 15.41
C ILE A 124 13.48 3.38 15.83
N ASP A 125 13.74 4.63 16.12
CA ASP A 125 12.74 5.68 16.37
C ASP A 125 13.08 6.88 15.49
N THR A 126 12.16 7.28 14.62
CA THR A 126 12.40 8.39 13.69
C THR A 126 12.64 9.72 14.37
N THR A 127 12.31 9.85 15.66
CA THR A 127 12.50 11.07 16.45
C THR A 127 13.85 11.14 17.18
N GLU A 128 14.65 10.08 17.12
CA GLU A 128 15.99 10.06 17.67
C GLU A 128 16.99 10.79 16.75
N GLU A 129 17.94 11.51 17.36
CA GLU A 129 18.92 12.32 16.63
C GLU A 129 19.83 11.50 15.70
N ASP A 130 20.17 10.29 16.10
CA ASP A 130 20.98 9.33 15.32
C ASP A 130 20.22 8.74 14.13
N TYR A 131 18.88 8.84 14.14
CA TYR A 131 18.03 8.49 13.01
C TYR A 131 17.82 9.69 12.07
N TYR A 132 17.23 10.80 12.57
CA TYR A 132 16.85 11.89 11.67
C TYR A 132 18.05 12.71 11.12
N LYS A 133 19.24 12.58 11.72
CA LYS A 133 20.48 13.02 11.10
C LYS A 133 20.61 12.53 9.65
N TRP A 134 20.25 11.29 9.41
CA TRP A 134 20.36 10.67 8.08
C TRP A 134 19.19 11.03 7.17
N THR A 135 18.00 11.27 7.72
CA THR A 135 16.90 11.88 6.96
C THR A 135 17.32 13.25 6.42
N GLN A 136 17.94 14.08 7.27
CA GLN A 136 18.48 15.38 6.86
C GLN A 136 19.59 15.23 5.83
N TRP A 137 20.47 14.26 5.99
CA TRP A 137 21.54 13.98 5.03
C TRP A 137 20.97 13.61 3.64
N ILE A 138 19.98 12.74 3.57
CA ILE A 138 19.34 12.38 2.29
C ILE A 138 18.66 13.61 1.67
N PHE A 139 17.99 14.42 2.48
CA PHE A 139 17.39 15.67 2.00
C PHE A 139 18.45 16.61 1.38
N LEU A 140 19.60 16.76 2.03
CA LEU A 140 20.70 17.57 1.48
C LEU A 140 21.25 16.99 0.18
N LYS A 141 21.36 15.67 0.06
CA LYS A 141 21.72 15.02 -1.22
C LYS A 141 20.71 15.33 -2.33
N LEU A 142 19.42 15.26 -2.02
CA LEU A 142 18.36 15.67 -2.97
C LEU A 142 18.49 17.16 -3.35
N PHE A 143 18.77 18.01 -2.38
CA PHE A 143 18.96 19.45 -2.61
C PHE A 143 20.16 19.74 -3.51
N GLU A 144 21.32 19.16 -3.23
CA GLU A 144 22.56 19.30 -4.02
C GLU A 144 22.39 18.85 -5.49
N HIS A 145 21.58 17.82 -5.72
CA HIS A 145 21.30 17.30 -7.06
C HIS A 145 20.12 18.00 -7.75
N GLY A 146 19.58 19.08 -7.15
CA GLY A 146 18.52 19.90 -7.75
C GLY A 146 17.14 19.25 -7.77
N TYR A 147 16.92 18.23 -6.91
CA TYR A 147 15.60 17.62 -6.73
C TYR A 147 14.74 18.31 -5.67
N VAL A 148 15.30 19.24 -4.92
CA VAL A 148 14.59 20.10 -3.97
C VAL A 148 14.56 21.52 -4.50
N PHE A 149 13.42 22.18 -4.44
CA PHE A 149 13.24 23.58 -4.78
C PHE A 149 12.16 24.22 -3.93
N ARG A 150 12.19 25.54 -3.81
CA ARG A 150 11.16 26.33 -3.13
C ARG A 150 10.41 27.17 -4.13
N ASP A 151 9.10 27.22 -4.02
CA ASP A 151 8.26 28.05 -4.87
C ASP A 151 7.06 28.59 -4.09
N LYS A 152 6.57 29.75 -4.51
CA LYS A 152 5.35 30.33 -3.96
C LYS A 152 4.17 29.87 -4.78
N ALA A 153 3.38 28.97 -4.22
CA ALA A 153 2.28 28.34 -4.92
C ALA A 153 0.97 28.36 -4.11
N SER A 154 -0.15 28.21 -4.81
CA SER A 154 -1.42 27.88 -4.18
C SER A 154 -1.39 26.39 -3.83
N VAL A 155 -1.47 26.08 -2.54
CA VAL A 155 -1.32 24.72 -2.02
C VAL A 155 -2.47 24.34 -1.10
N ASN A 156 -2.67 23.05 -0.93
CA ASN A 156 -3.59 22.49 0.03
C ASN A 156 -3.18 22.89 1.45
N TYR A 157 -4.07 23.51 2.19
CA TYR A 157 -3.84 23.97 3.56
C TYR A 157 -4.97 23.53 4.47
N CYS A 158 -4.64 22.93 5.59
CA CYS A 158 -5.59 22.57 6.63
C CYS A 158 -5.74 23.73 7.63
N PRO A 159 -6.90 24.41 7.72
CA PRO A 159 -7.08 25.49 8.70
C PRO A 159 -7.07 25.02 10.16
N SER A 160 -7.50 23.79 10.41
CA SER A 160 -7.54 23.20 11.74
C SER A 160 -6.14 22.79 12.21
N CYS A 161 -5.38 22.10 11.38
CA CYS A 161 -3.99 21.73 11.67
C CYS A 161 -3.02 22.91 11.46
N ARG A 162 -3.43 23.97 10.78
CA ARG A 162 -2.62 25.16 10.45
C ARG A 162 -1.33 24.84 9.70
N CYS A 163 -1.39 23.92 8.73
CA CYS A 163 -0.23 23.54 7.94
C CYS A 163 -0.58 23.22 6.49
N VAL A 164 0.44 23.29 5.65
CA VAL A 164 0.41 22.83 4.26
C VAL A 164 0.29 21.30 4.24
N LEU A 165 -0.47 20.79 3.26
CA LEU A 165 -0.65 19.37 2.99
C LEU A 165 -0.17 19.03 1.58
N SER A 166 0.32 17.81 1.39
CA SER A 166 0.53 17.25 0.07
C SER A 166 -0.83 16.85 -0.57
N ASN A 167 -0.82 16.53 -1.85
CA ASN A 167 -2.04 16.03 -2.52
C ASN A 167 -2.49 14.70 -1.93
N GLU A 168 -1.54 13.88 -1.52
CA GLU A 168 -1.77 12.59 -0.88
C GLU A 168 -2.42 12.73 0.51
N ASP A 169 -2.07 13.79 1.26
CA ASP A 169 -2.59 14.07 2.60
C ASP A 169 -3.97 14.77 2.58
N SER A 170 -4.46 15.14 1.39
CA SER A 170 -5.69 15.94 1.21
C SER A 170 -6.69 15.33 0.23
N GLN A 171 -6.66 14.01 0.09
CA GLN A 171 -7.56 13.28 -0.81
C GLN A 171 -9.03 13.52 -0.47
N GLY A 172 -9.84 13.77 -1.50
CA GLY A 172 -11.26 14.07 -1.33
C GLY A 172 -11.56 15.43 -0.68
N GLY A 173 -10.59 16.38 -0.67
CA GLY A 173 -10.76 17.72 -0.10
C GLY A 173 -10.76 17.76 1.43
N LYS A 174 -10.38 16.68 2.09
CA LYS A 174 -10.31 16.55 3.55
C LYS A 174 -8.88 16.31 4.01
N CYS A 175 -8.52 16.89 5.15
CA CYS A 175 -7.27 16.57 5.82
C CYS A 175 -7.32 15.13 6.35
N ASP A 176 -6.34 14.31 6.03
CA ASP A 176 -6.31 12.91 6.45
C ASP A 176 -6.10 12.72 7.97
N ILE A 177 -5.59 13.76 8.66
CA ILE A 177 -5.33 13.74 10.10
C ILE A 177 -6.55 14.18 10.92
N CYS A 178 -7.14 15.34 10.61
CA CYS A 178 -8.21 15.92 11.42
C CYS A 178 -9.59 15.90 10.73
N HIS A 179 -9.65 15.44 9.47
CA HIS A 179 -10.84 15.36 8.62
C HIS A 179 -11.57 16.67 8.36
N SER A 180 -10.96 17.83 8.70
CA SER A 180 -11.45 19.14 8.34
C SER A 180 -11.33 19.42 6.85
N ASP A 181 -12.15 20.35 6.34
CA ASP A 181 -12.05 20.79 4.95
C ASP A 181 -10.71 21.47 4.69
N VAL A 182 -10.12 21.12 3.56
CA VAL A 182 -8.86 21.68 3.08
C VAL A 182 -9.18 22.87 2.17
N VAL A 183 -8.43 23.95 2.35
CA VAL A 183 -8.56 25.17 1.52
C VAL A 183 -7.30 25.40 0.70
N GLN A 184 -7.42 26.19 -0.36
CA GLN A 184 -6.26 26.65 -1.12
C GLN A 184 -5.67 27.90 -0.46
N LYS A 185 -4.37 27.92 -0.22
CA LYS A 185 -3.65 29.08 0.35
C LYS A 185 -2.33 29.30 -0.37
N SER A 186 -2.00 30.53 -0.70
CA SER A 186 -0.69 30.86 -1.26
C SER A 186 0.37 30.87 -0.15
N LYS A 187 1.37 30.00 -0.28
CA LYS A 187 2.48 29.82 0.68
C LYS A 187 3.78 29.59 -0.06
N ASP A 188 4.91 29.90 0.58
CA ASP A 188 6.21 29.40 0.16
C ASP A 188 6.31 27.94 0.57
N VAL A 189 6.63 27.05 -0.37
CA VAL A 189 6.62 25.61 -0.18
C VAL A 189 7.89 24.99 -0.74
N TRP A 190 8.49 24.09 0.02
CA TRP A 190 9.52 23.19 -0.46
C TRP A 190 8.87 22.03 -1.22
N TYR A 191 9.42 21.75 -2.39
CA TYR A 191 8.97 20.64 -3.24
C TYR A 191 10.12 19.66 -3.50
N LEU A 192 9.79 18.37 -3.49
CA LEU A 192 10.66 17.34 -4.08
C LEU A 192 10.16 17.01 -5.50
N ARG A 193 11.07 17.05 -6.48
CA ARG A 193 10.80 16.79 -7.91
C ARG A 193 10.58 15.31 -8.20
N ILE A 194 9.60 14.69 -7.51
CA ILE A 194 9.26 13.28 -7.68
C ILE A 194 8.78 12.97 -9.11
N THR A 195 8.20 13.95 -9.81
CA THR A 195 7.75 13.80 -11.19
C THR A 195 8.88 13.42 -12.15
N LYS A 196 10.12 13.82 -11.86
CA LYS A 196 11.29 13.40 -12.65
C LYS A 196 11.59 11.91 -12.55
N TYR A 197 11.04 11.23 -11.56
CA TYR A 197 11.17 9.79 -11.37
C TYR A 197 9.96 9.00 -11.86
N ALA A 198 8.91 9.66 -12.36
CA ALA A 198 7.66 9.02 -12.75
C ALA A 198 7.85 7.82 -13.70
N ASP A 199 8.62 7.98 -14.77
CA ASP A 199 8.92 6.90 -15.71
C ASP A 199 9.72 5.77 -15.08
N LYS A 200 10.74 6.10 -14.25
CA LYS A 200 11.54 5.10 -13.54
C LYS A 200 10.70 4.32 -12.53
N LEU A 201 9.77 4.99 -11.81
CA LEU A 201 8.84 4.36 -10.88
C LEU A 201 7.89 3.41 -11.60
N LEU A 202 7.36 3.80 -12.77
CA LEU A 202 6.52 2.92 -13.59
C LEU A 202 7.29 1.73 -14.15
N GLN A 203 8.51 1.97 -14.64
CA GLN A 203 9.35 0.91 -15.19
C GLN A 203 9.71 -0.12 -14.12
N GLY A 204 10.05 0.31 -12.91
CA GLY A 204 10.43 -0.58 -11.81
C GLY A 204 9.30 -1.50 -11.35
N LEU A 205 8.03 -1.16 -11.61
CA LEU A 205 6.91 -2.07 -11.32
C LEU A 205 6.93 -3.36 -12.14
N LYS A 206 7.69 -3.40 -13.24
CA LYS A 206 7.84 -4.60 -14.09
C LYS A 206 8.84 -5.60 -13.54
N ASP A 207 9.70 -5.16 -12.63
CA ASP A 207 10.83 -5.92 -12.11
C ASP A 207 10.56 -6.49 -10.69
N VAL A 208 9.35 -6.30 -10.17
CA VAL A 208 8.97 -6.65 -8.80
C VAL A 208 7.72 -7.53 -8.75
N ASP A 209 7.60 -8.36 -7.71
CA ASP A 209 6.44 -9.23 -7.44
C ASP A 209 5.46 -8.51 -6.48
N TYR A 210 4.76 -7.51 -7.00
CA TYR A 210 3.71 -6.84 -6.26
C TYR A 210 2.33 -7.38 -6.64
N LEU A 211 1.39 -7.39 -5.69
CA LEU A 211 0.00 -7.75 -6.00
C LEU A 211 -0.53 -6.89 -7.16
N PRO A 212 -1.30 -7.47 -8.12
CA PRO A 212 -1.77 -6.73 -9.30
C PRO A 212 -2.55 -5.45 -8.99
N ASN A 213 -3.31 -5.43 -7.89
CA ASN A 213 -4.05 -4.25 -7.45
C ASN A 213 -3.11 -3.15 -6.91
N ILE A 214 -1.96 -3.49 -6.34
CA ILE A 214 -0.93 -2.54 -5.91
C ILE A 214 -0.29 -1.88 -7.13
N VAL A 215 0.10 -2.69 -8.13
CA VAL A 215 0.66 -2.20 -9.39
C VAL A 215 -0.31 -1.22 -10.05
N LEU A 216 -1.56 -1.65 -10.24
CA LEU A 216 -2.61 -0.83 -10.87
C LEU A 216 -2.85 0.50 -10.13
N GLN A 217 -2.86 0.48 -8.79
CA GLN A 217 -3.04 1.72 -8.01
C GLN A 217 -1.88 2.69 -8.19
N GLN A 218 -0.63 2.19 -8.21
CA GLN A 218 0.54 3.03 -8.45
C GLN A 218 0.58 3.57 -9.87
N GLU A 219 0.27 2.76 -10.87
CA GLU A 219 0.16 3.19 -12.27
C GLU A 219 -0.89 4.29 -12.43
N ASN A 220 -2.07 4.11 -11.85
CA ASN A 220 -3.16 5.09 -11.91
C ASN A 220 -2.83 6.39 -11.15
N TRP A 221 -2.07 6.29 -10.04
CA TRP A 221 -1.64 7.44 -9.26
C TRP A 221 -0.58 8.26 -10.00
N ILE A 222 0.43 7.61 -10.55
CA ILE A 222 1.45 8.25 -11.40
C ILE A 222 0.78 8.79 -12.66
N GLY A 223 -0.15 8.04 -13.24
CA GLY A 223 -1.06 8.47 -14.29
C GLY A 223 -0.34 9.04 -15.50
N LYS A 224 0.58 8.22 -16.09
CA LYS A 224 1.26 8.57 -17.33
C LYS A 224 0.26 8.71 -18.47
N SER A 225 0.31 9.83 -19.16
CA SER A 225 -0.46 10.07 -20.37
C SER A 225 0.45 10.55 -21.50
N GLU A 226 0.29 9.94 -22.67
CA GLU A 226 1.00 10.31 -23.89
C GLU A 226 0.05 11.09 -24.81
N GLY A 227 0.55 12.17 -25.40
CA GLY A 227 -0.26 13.06 -26.22
C GLY A 227 0.57 14.15 -26.88
N ALA A 228 0.02 15.32 -27.02
CA ALA A 228 0.70 16.47 -27.60
C ALA A 228 0.49 17.76 -26.81
N PHE A 229 1.52 18.57 -26.75
CA PHE A 229 1.39 19.99 -26.49
C PHE A 229 1.03 20.71 -27.79
N ALA A 230 0.05 21.57 -27.79
CA ALA A 230 -0.32 22.39 -28.92
C ALA A 230 -0.49 23.84 -28.50
N SER A 231 -0.14 24.75 -29.39
CA SER A 231 -0.20 26.19 -29.17
C SER A 231 -1.28 26.84 -30.05
N PHE A 232 -2.31 27.39 -29.41
CA PHE A 232 -3.38 28.16 -30.05
C PHE A 232 -3.01 29.65 -30.01
N ALA A 233 -2.76 30.27 -31.16
CA ALA A 233 -2.50 31.71 -31.19
C ALA A 233 -3.74 32.50 -30.73
N LEU A 234 -3.54 33.51 -29.92
CA LEU A 234 -4.59 34.48 -29.58
C LEU A 234 -4.67 35.52 -30.70
N LYS A 235 -5.86 35.75 -31.25
CA LYS A 235 -6.04 36.62 -32.44
C LYS A 235 -5.75 38.10 -32.14
N GLU A 236 -6.19 38.57 -30.97
CA GLU A 236 -6.20 39.98 -30.61
C GLU A 236 -4.89 40.44 -29.94
N VAL A 237 -3.98 39.52 -29.64
CA VAL A 237 -2.72 39.77 -28.94
C VAL A 237 -1.61 38.85 -29.46
N ASP A 238 -0.35 39.29 -29.38
CA ASP A 238 0.80 38.46 -29.75
C ASP A 238 1.13 37.49 -28.59
N GLU A 239 0.30 36.48 -28.44
CA GLU A 239 0.42 35.45 -27.40
C GLU A 239 -0.14 34.13 -27.88
N LYS A 240 0.30 33.03 -27.25
CA LYS A 240 -0.18 31.69 -27.53
C LYS A 240 -0.72 31.02 -26.27
N LEU A 241 -1.89 30.42 -26.38
CA LEU A 241 -2.44 29.55 -25.35
C LEU A 241 -1.97 28.14 -25.57
N ARG A 242 -1.05 27.67 -24.74
CA ARG A 242 -0.51 26.32 -24.81
C ARG A 242 -1.41 25.36 -24.07
N ILE A 243 -1.75 24.23 -24.68
CA ILE A 243 -2.55 23.16 -24.08
C ILE A 243 -1.82 21.83 -24.18
N TYR A 244 -2.24 20.87 -23.37
CA TYR A 244 -1.90 19.46 -23.51
C TYR A 244 -3.16 18.66 -23.81
N THR A 245 -3.07 17.72 -24.75
CA THR A 245 -4.17 16.82 -25.09
C THR A 245 -3.66 15.41 -25.38
N THR A 246 -4.40 14.39 -24.90
CA THR A 246 -4.18 12.98 -25.27
C THR A 246 -4.84 12.62 -26.60
N ARG A 247 -5.64 13.55 -27.16
CA ARG A 247 -6.42 13.36 -28.39
C ARG A 247 -6.14 14.46 -29.44
N PRO A 248 -4.86 14.65 -29.87
CA PRO A 248 -4.55 15.62 -30.91
C PRO A 248 -5.23 15.28 -32.25
N ASP A 249 -5.62 14.02 -32.47
CA ASP A 249 -6.40 13.55 -33.59
C ASP A 249 -7.77 14.24 -33.71
N THR A 250 -8.37 14.62 -32.58
CA THR A 250 -9.69 15.27 -32.59
C THR A 250 -9.64 16.80 -32.72
N MET A 251 -8.48 17.39 -32.95
CA MET A 251 -8.29 18.85 -32.90
C MET A 251 -9.12 19.60 -33.95
N PHE A 252 -9.45 18.98 -35.08
CA PHE A 252 -10.36 19.56 -36.07
C PHE A 252 -11.80 19.76 -35.55
N GLY A 253 -12.19 19.06 -34.52
CA GLY A 253 -13.47 19.15 -33.86
C GLY A 253 -13.52 20.16 -32.68
N VAL A 254 -12.42 20.89 -32.44
CA VAL A 254 -12.38 21.93 -31.40
C VAL A 254 -13.27 23.10 -31.80
N THR A 255 -14.23 23.40 -30.94
CA THR A 255 -15.18 24.51 -31.16
C THR A 255 -15.09 25.60 -30.10
N PHE A 256 -14.40 25.37 -29.00
CA PHE A 256 -14.05 26.37 -28.00
C PHE A 256 -12.83 25.96 -27.18
N MET A 257 -12.25 26.93 -26.47
CA MET A 257 -11.18 26.72 -25.50
C MET A 257 -11.71 27.02 -24.10
N VAL A 258 -11.15 26.36 -23.10
CA VAL A 258 -11.47 26.65 -21.71
C VAL A 258 -10.19 26.88 -20.92
N MET A 259 -10.14 27.94 -20.15
CA MET A 259 -9.04 28.29 -19.23
C MET A 259 -9.50 28.18 -17.78
N ALA A 260 -8.55 27.90 -16.90
CA ALA A 260 -8.77 28.04 -15.47
C ALA A 260 -9.10 29.49 -15.11
N PRO A 261 -10.00 29.73 -14.16
CA PRO A 261 -10.32 31.09 -13.71
C PRO A 261 -9.09 31.87 -13.20
N GLU A 262 -8.09 31.17 -12.71
CA GLU A 262 -6.84 31.73 -12.17
C GLU A 262 -5.72 31.89 -13.22
N HIS A 263 -6.00 31.62 -14.49
CA HIS A 263 -4.97 31.62 -15.53
C HIS A 263 -4.34 33.01 -15.70
N PRO A 264 -3.00 33.16 -15.70
CA PRO A 264 -2.28 34.45 -15.70
C PRO A 264 -2.58 35.34 -16.91
N LEU A 265 -2.94 34.73 -18.05
CA LEU A 265 -3.29 35.51 -19.25
C LEU A 265 -4.53 36.38 -19.07
N ILE A 266 -5.42 36.04 -18.15
CA ILE A 266 -6.63 36.85 -17.84
C ILE A 266 -6.21 38.20 -17.24
N ASP A 267 -5.30 38.17 -16.28
CA ASP A 267 -4.81 39.41 -15.65
C ASP A 267 -3.89 40.20 -16.60
N LYS A 268 -3.03 39.47 -17.37
CA LYS A 268 -2.13 40.07 -18.35
C LYS A 268 -2.85 40.87 -19.42
N TYR A 269 -4.02 40.40 -19.83
CA TYR A 269 -4.83 41.01 -20.90
C TYR A 269 -6.18 41.49 -20.43
N ALA A 270 -6.31 41.88 -19.16
CA ALA A 270 -7.55 42.37 -18.56
C ALA A 270 -8.18 43.54 -19.32
N GLU A 271 -7.37 44.46 -19.87
CA GLU A 271 -7.83 45.59 -20.68
C GLU A 271 -8.43 45.20 -22.03
N LYS A 272 -8.15 44.00 -22.54
CA LYS A 272 -8.71 43.45 -23.78
C LYS A 272 -9.99 42.69 -23.57
N ILE A 273 -10.35 42.36 -22.31
CA ILE A 273 -11.54 41.58 -21.95
C ILE A 273 -12.68 42.51 -21.69
N GLY A 274 -13.64 42.55 -22.61
CA GLY A 274 -14.76 43.51 -22.58
C GLY A 274 -15.76 43.29 -21.41
N ASN A 275 -15.80 42.07 -20.83
CA ASN A 275 -16.67 41.71 -19.72
C ASN A 275 -15.88 41.33 -18.44
N MET A 276 -14.83 42.10 -18.14
CA MET A 276 -13.93 41.79 -17.01
C MET A 276 -14.67 41.76 -15.65
N SER A 277 -15.74 42.52 -15.48
CA SER A 277 -16.59 42.46 -14.29
C SER A 277 -17.20 41.08 -14.05
N ASP A 278 -17.71 40.43 -15.10
CA ASP A 278 -18.28 39.07 -15.00
C ASP A 278 -17.21 38.04 -14.71
N VAL A 279 -16.02 38.23 -15.29
CA VAL A 279 -14.86 37.38 -15.06
C VAL A 279 -14.40 37.45 -13.60
N ILE A 280 -14.30 38.64 -13.02
CA ILE A 280 -13.94 38.83 -11.60
C ILE A 280 -14.99 38.17 -10.69
N ALA A 281 -16.28 38.42 -10.91
CA ALA A 281 -17.33 37.81 -10.12
C ALA A 281 -17.28 36.27 -10.16
N TYR A 282 -17.06 35.71 -11.34
CA TYR A 282 -16.93 34.27 -11.50
C TYR A 282 -15.68 33.70 -10.81
N ARG A 283 -14.54 34.39 -10.88
CA ARG A 283 -13.30 34.03 -10.15
C ARG A 283 -13.51 34.01 -8.64
N GLU A 284 -14.22 34.98 -8.09
CA GLU A 284 -14.57 35.04 -6.66
C GLU A 284 -15.48 33.88 -6.24
N GLU A 285 -16.40 33.46 -7.10
CA GLU A 285 -17.22 32.27 -6.87
C GLU A 285 -16.37 30.99 -6.88
N CYS A 286 -15.51 30.84 -7.89
CA CYS A 286 -14.65 29.68 -8.02
C CYS A 286 -13.64 29.56 -6.86
N ALA A 287 -13.14 30.67 -6.35
CA ALA A 287 -12.20 30.71 -5.21
C ALA A 287 -12.81 30.16 -3.90
N LYS A 288 -14.13 30.11 -3.79
CA LYS A 288 -14.85 29.57 -2.63
C LYS A 288 -15.00 28.03 -2.71
N LYS A 289 -14.78 27.43 -3.89
CA LYS A 289 -14.94 26.00 -4.14
C LYS A 289 -13.60 25.27 -3.92
N THR A 290 -13.67 24.12 -3.27
CA THR A 290 -12.52 23.19 -3.18
C THR A 290 -12.25 22.54 -4.54
N GLU A 291 -11.05 21.99 -4.74
CA GLU A 291 -10.70 21.23 -5.96
C GLU A 291 -11.65 20.05 -6.19
N PHE A 292 -12.06 19.40 -5.11
CA PHE A 292 -13.01 18.28 -5.15
C PHE A 292 -14.40 18.72 -5.64
N GLU A 293 -14.92 19.84 -5.12
CA GLU A 293 -16.20 20.40 -5.56
C GLU A 293 -16.15 20.81 -7.03
N ARG A 294 -15.04 21.38 -7.48
CA ARG A 294 -14.84 21.80 -8.88
C ARG A 294 -14.80 20.62 -9.85
N THR A 295 -14.21 19.48 -9.46
CA THR A 295 -13.94 18.36 -10.36
C THR A 295 -14.91 17.18 -10.23
N GLN A 296 -15.41 16.88 -9.04
CA GLN A 296 -16.17 15.65 -8.76
C GLN A 296 -17.67 15.89 -8.51
N LEU A 297 -18.04 17.00 -7.87
CA LEU A 297 -19.44 17.26 -7.48
C LEU A 297 -20.21 18.12 -8.47
N ASN A 298 -19.57 18.78 -9.42
CA ASN A 298 -20.21 19.76 -10.27
C ASN A 298 -20.95 19.09 -11.45
N LYS A 299 -22.26 18.85 -11.27
CA LYS A 299 -23.15 18.37 -12.34
C LYS A 299 -23.57 19.50 -13.29
N ASP A 300 -23.65 20.74 -12.84
CA ASP A 300 -24.00 21.89 -13.64
C ASP A 300 -22.75 22.61 -14.17
N LYS A 301 -22.55 22.55 -15.49
CA LYS A 301 -21.44 23.27 -16.14
C LYS A 301 -21.63 24.78 -16.00
N THR A 302 -20.64 25.45 -15.41
CA THR A 302 -20.59 26.89 -15.25
C THR A 302 -19.39 27.46 -16.00
N GLY A 303 -19.48 28.69 -16.44
CA GLY A 303 -18.38 29.34 -17.13
C GLY A 303 -18.74 30.73 -17.62
N VAL A 304 -17.73 31.52 -17.98
CA VAL A 304 -17.87 32.85 -18.56
C VAL A 304 -17.06 32.93 -19.85
N LYS A 305 -17.70 33.38 -20.96
CA LYS A 305 -17.01 33.63 -22.22
C LYS A 305 -16.19 34.93 -22.09
N LEU A 306 -14.94 34.87 -22.49
CA LEU A 306 -14.10 36.06 -22.56
C LEU A 306 -14.46 36.87 -23.82
N GLN A 307 -14.96 38.08 -23.64
CA GLN A 307 -15.25 38.97 -24.76
C GLN A 307 -13.98 39.74 -25.16
N GLY A 308 -13.61 39.68 -26.44
CA GLY A 308 -12.44 40.38 -26.96
C GLY A 308 -11.14 39.55 -26.99
N LEU A 309 -11.24 38.26 -26.64
CA LEU A 309 -10.16 37.31 -26.86
C LEU A 309 -10.71 36.04 -27.54
N THR A 310 -10.07 35.66 -28.65
CA THR A 310 -10.36 34.42 -29.39
C THR A 310 -9.07 33.65 -29.67
N ALA A 311 -9.17 32.32 -29.80
CA ALA A 311 -8.04 31.48 -30.12
C ALA A 311 -8.14 30.95 -31.56
N ILE A 312 -7.00 30.73 -32.20
CA ILE A 312 -6.93 30.16 -33.55
C ILE A 312 -6.50 28.71 -33.42
N ASN A 313 -7.33 27.79 -33.90
CA ASN A 313 -7.02 26.37 -33.94
C ASN A 313 -5.81 26.11 -34.85
N PRO A 314 -4.72 25.49 -34.36
CA PRO A 314 -3.47 25.38 -35.11
C PRO A 314 -3.55 24.47 -36.34
N LEU A 315 -4.48 23.49 -36.36
CA LEU A 315 -4.64 22.59 -37.53
C LEU A 315 -5.63 23.10 -38.55
N SER A 316 -6.83 23.59 -38.11
CA SER A 316 -7.89 24.03 -39.04
C SER A 316 -7.84 25.51 -39.35
N GLY A 317 -7.08 26.32 -38.65
CA GLY A 317 -7.06 27.78 -38.80
C GLY A 317 -8.34 28.50 -38.35
N LYS A 318 -9.33 27.80 -37.82
CA LYS A 318 -10.60 28.36 -37.38
C LYS A 318 -10.47 29.13 -36.08
N GLU A 319 -11.20 30.24 -35.97
CA GLU A 319 -11.32 30.99 -34.73
C GLU A 319 -12.31 30.31 -33.82
N VAL A 320 -11.94 30.18 -32.54
CA VAL A 320 -12.76 29.58 -31.49
C VAL A 320 -12.83 30.47 -30.26
N PRO A 321 -14.00 30.59 -29.62
CA PRO A 321 -14.17 31.37 -28.41
C PRO A 321 -13.41 30.78 -27.23
N ILE A 322 -13.03 31.63 -26.29
CA ILE A 322 -12.40 31.24 -25.04
C ILE A 322 -13.36 31.43 -23.88
N PHE A 323 -13.51 30.43 -23.05
CA PHE A 323 -14.28 30.48 -21.80
C PHE A 323 -13.33 30.30 -20.61
N ILE A 324 -13.72 30.77 -19.46
CA ILE A 324 -13.20 30.35 -18.17
C ILE A 324 -14.23 29.45 -17.51
N SER A 325 -13.77 28.37 -16.86
CA SER A 325 -14.67 27.48 -16.16
C SER A 325 -13.96 26.81 -14.97
N ASP A 326 -14.72 26.51 -13.93
CA ASP A 326 -14.24 25.94 -12.68
C ASP A 326 -13.74 24.49 -12.82
N TYR A 327 -14.12 23.75 -13.87
CA TYR A 327 -13.64 22.39 -14.09
C TYR A 327 -12.21 22.32 -14.70
N VAL A 328 -11.63 23.45 -15.11
CA VAL A 328 -10.25 23.55 -15.55
C VAL A 328 -9.40 24.10 -14.40
N MET A 329 -8.30 23.40 -14.11
CA MET A 329 -7.44 23.70 -12.97
C MET A 329 -6.05 24.15 -13.42
N MET A 330 -5.47 25.18 -12.79
CA MET A 330 -4.07 25.59 -13.05
C MET A 330 -3.06 24.50 -12.69
N GLY A 331 -3.36 23.68 -11.70
CA GLY A 331 -2.50 22.61 -11.25
C GLY A 331 -2.50 21.36 -12.15
N TYR A 332 -3.29 21.33 -13.22
CA TYR A 332 -3.32 20.21 -14.15
C TYR A 332 -3.06 20.69 -15.60
N GLY A 333 -2.00 20.16 -16.20
CA GLY A 333 -1.60 20.57 -17.55
C GLY A 333 -1.06 22.01 -17.61
N THR A 334 -1.59 22.78 -18.51
CA THR A 334 -1.19 24.17 -18.75
C THR A 334 -2.17 25.17 -18.16
N GLY A 335 -3.21 24.73 -17.45
CA GLY A 335 -4.32 25.57 -17.00
C GLY A 335 -5.29 25.96 -18.13
N ALA A 336 -5.16 25.35 -19.30
CA ALA A 336 -6.06 25.52 -20.44
C ALA A 336 -6.26 24.20 -21.18
N ILE A 337 -7.45 24.03 -21.76
CA ILE A 337 -7.81 22.85 -22.56
C ILE A 337 -8.47 23.26 -23.88
N MET A 338 -8.32 22.44 -24.90
CA MET A 338 -9.18 22.46 -26.07
C MET A 338 -10.44 21.65 -25.78
N ALA A 339 -11.58 22.10 -26.22
CA ALA A 339 -12.85 21.43 -26.04
C ALA A 339 -13.37 20.83 -27.35
N VAL A 340 -13.71 19.54 -27.31
CA VAL A 340 -14.18 18.76 -28.46
C VAL A 340 -15.55 18.15 -28.12
N PRO A 341 -16.63 18.92 -28.22
CA PRO A 341 -17.96 18.49 -27.76
C PRO A 341 -18.47 17.18 -28.39
N ALA A 342 -18.12 16.91 -29.61
CA ALA A 342 -18.58 15.69 -30.28
C ALA A 342 -17.96 14.41 -29.67
N HIS A 343 -16.84 14.52 -28.90
CA HIS A 343 -16.04 13.38 -28.44
C HIS A 343 -15.63 13.43 -26.96
N ASP A 344 -16.16 14.40 -26.20
CA ASP A 344 -16.01 14.47 -24.72
C ASP A 344 -17.35 14.85 -24.11
N GLU A 345 -17.85 14.07 -23.14
CA GLU A 345 -19.15 14.28 -22.54
C GLU A 345 -19.26 15.60 -21.78
N ARG A 346 -18.18 16.04 -21.12
CA ARG A 346 -18.16 17.32 -20.37
C ARG A 346 -18.24 18.49 -21.32
N ASP A 347 -17.52 18.40 -22.42
CA ASP A 347 -17.51 19.44 -23.46
C ASP A 347 -18.85 19.48 -24.20
N PHE A 348 -19.48 18.32 -24.41
CA PHE A 348 -20.80 18.20 -25.02
C PHE A 348 -21.88 18.90 -24.17
N GLU A 349 -21.91 18.62 -22.87
CA GLU A 349 -22.86 19.28 -21.95
C GLU A 349 -22.61 20.78 -21.88
N PHE A 350 -21.34 21.20 -21.86
CA PHE A 350 -20.99 22.62 -21.87
C PHE A 350 -21.43 23.30 -23.18
N ALA A 351 -21.13 22.69 -24.33
CA ALA A 351 -21.51 23.21 -25.63
C ALA A 351 -23.03 23.36 -25.77
N LYS A 352 -23.80 22.38 -25.34
CA LYS A 352 -25.28 22.46 -25.31
C LYS A 352 -25.78 23.63 -24.45
N LYS A 353 -25.19 23.83 -23.27
CA LYS A 353 -25.59 24.89 -22.33
C LYS A 353 -25.27 26.28 -22.87
N PHE A 354 -24.10 26.44 -23.48
CA PHE A 354 -23.62 27.75 -23.95
C PHE A 354 -23.88 28.01 -25.44
N GLY A 355 -24.55 27.10 -26.14
CA GLY A 355 -24.90 27.24 -27.54
C GLY A 355 -23.69 27.26 -28.49
N VAL A 356 -22.68 26.45 -28.20
CA VAL A 356 -21.48 26.30 -29.03
C VAL A 356 -21.64 25.12 -30.01
N ASP A 357 -21.12 25.27 -31.22
CA ASP A 357 -21.18 24.22 -32.25
C ASP A 357 -20.58 22.89 -31.80
N ILE A 358 -21.15 21.77 -32.29
CA ILE A 358 -20.67 20.41 -32.07
C ILE A 358 -20.30 19.82 -33.42
N ILE A 359 -19.00 19.57 -33.63
CA ILE A 359 -18.46 19.08 -34.89
C ILE A 359 -17.91 17.68 -34.73
N PRO A 360 -18.55 16.64 -35.28
CA PRO A 360 -18.02 15.28 -35.24
C PRO A 360 -16.83 15.12 -36.16
N VAL A 361 -15.76 14.53 -35.64
CA VAL A 361 -14.51 14.22 -36.35
C VAL A 361 -14.16 12.73 -36.32
N ILE A 362 -14.96 11.94 -35.64
CA ILE A 362 -14.91 10.46 -35.68
C ILE A 362 -16.30 10.00 -36.07
N LYS A 363 -16.39 9.10 -37.04
CA LYS A 363 -17.63 8.51 -37.54
C LYS A 363 -18.21 7.57 -36.52
N GLY A 364 -19.41 7.88 -36.04
CA GLY A 364 -20.14 7.08 -35.01
C GLY A 364 -21.05 7.98 -34.15
N GLY A 365 -21.85 7.32 -33.32
CA GLY A 365 -22.81 8.01 -32.44
C GLY A 365 -24.10 8.42 -33.16
N ASP A 366 -25.07 8.86 -32.37
CA ASP A 366 -26.40 9.30 -32.79
C ASP A 366 -26.57 10.84 -32.83
N GLY A 367 -25.57 11.55 -32.33
CA GLY A 367 -25.59 13.02 -32.19
C GLY A 367 -26.33 13.53 -30.96
N GLU A 368 -26.94 12.64 -30.18
CA GLU A 368 -27.67 13.01 -28.95
C GLU A 368 -26.73 13.13 -27.72
N SER A 369 -25.57 12.46 -27.79
CA SER A 369 -24.50 12.46 -26.80
C SER A 369 -23.12 12.50 -27.47
N ALA A 370 -22.07 12.75 -26.68
CA ALA A 370 -20.70 12.66 -27.16
C ALA A 370 -20.35 11.21 -27.55
N TYR A 371 -19.75 11.04 -28.72
CA TYR A 371 -19.23 9.74 -29.15
C TYR A 371 -17.76 9.58 -28.72
N THR A 372 -17.51 8.77 -27.70
CA THR A 372 -16.16 8.54 -27.14
C THR A 372 -15.47 7.30 -27.68
N GLY A 373 -16.14 6.56 -28.61
CA GLY A 373 -15.63 5.33 -29.23
C GLY A 373 -14.57 5.58 -30.30
N ASP A 374 -13.97 4.50 -30.78
CA ASP A 374 -13.07 4.51 -31.95
C ASP A 374 -13.87 4.47 -33.24
N GLY A 375 -13.30 4.97 -34.34
CA GLY A 375 -13.96 5.02 -35.66
C GLY A 375 -13.09 5.65 -36.73
N GLU A 376 -13.65 5.74 -37.95
CA GLU A 376 -13.01 6.39 -39.08
C GLU A 376 -12.99 7.91 -38.86
N MET A 377 -11.83 8.54 -39.03
CA MET A 377 -11.68 10.00 -38.98
C MET A 377 -12.43 10.68 -40.15
N ILE A 378 -13.23 11.66 -39.85
CA ILE A 378 -14.02 12.49 -40.79
C ILE A 378 -13.85 13.96 -40.47
N ASN A 379 -14.15 14.85 -41.37
CA ASN A 379 -14.08 16.32 -41.20
C ASN A 379 -12.72 16.84 -40.66
N SER A 380 -11.64 16.10 -40.91
CA SER A 380 -10.32 16.28 -40.30
C SER A 380 -9.20 16.33 -41.37
N GLU A 381 -9.50 16.84 -42.57
CA GLU A 381 -8.53 17.04 -43.66
C GLU A 381 -7.61 15.83 -43.90
N PHE A 382 -6.30 15.96 -43.56
CA PHE A 382 -5.28 14.92 -43.78
C PHE A 382 -5.49 13.69 -42.87
N LEU A 383 -6.32 13.73 -41.85
CA LEU A 383 -6.65 12.59 -41.02
C LEU A 383 -7.84 11.78 -41.52
N ASN A 384 -8.60 12.32 -42.50
CA ASN A 384 -9.82 11.65 -43.02
C ASN A 384 -9.49 10.24 -43.53
N GLY A 385 -10.34 9.27 -43.16
CA GLY A 385 -10.19 7.88 -43.56
C GLY A 385 -9.27 7.04 -42.66
N ILE A 386 -8.52 7.63 -41.74
CA ILE A 386 -7.74 6.86 -40.79
C ILE A 386 -8.70 6.22 -39.78
N THR A 387 -8.61 4.91 -39.63
CA THR A 387 -9.49 4.12 -38.70
C THR A 387 -8.80 3.74 -37.40
N ASN A 388 -7.47 3.77 -37.37
CA ASN A 388 -6.69 3.43 -36.19
C ASN A 388 -6.35 4.71 -35.40
N LYS A 389 -6.77 4.76 -34.15
CA LYS A 389 -6.56 5.92 -33.27
C LYS A 389 -5.08 6.28 -33.09
N LYS A 390 -4.19 5.27 -32.90
CA LYS A 390 -2.76 5.53 -32.72
C LYS A 390 -2.14 6.19 -33.95
N ASP A 391 -2.55 5.74 -35.13
CA ASP A 391 -2.07 6.30 -36.40
C ASP A 391 -2.56 7.74 -36.59
N ALA A 392 -3.83 8.02 -36.25
CA ALA A 392 -4.40 9.37 -36.29
C ALA A 392 -3.68 10.32 -35.32
N VAL A 393 -3.47 9.89 -34.06
CA VAL A 393 -2.70 10.64 -33.08
C VAL A 393 -1.27 10.92 -33.55
N SER A 394 -0.57 9.90 -34.08
CA SER A 394 0.80 10.07 -34.59
C SER A 394 0.88 11.01 -35.79
N ALA A 395 -0.09 10.93 -36.68
CA ALA A 395 -0.19 11.83 -37.86
C ALA A 395 -0.45 13.29 -37.40
N ALA A 396 -1.34 13.49 -36.43
CA ALA A 396 -1.62 14.83 -35.91
C ALA A 396 -0.39 15.44 -35.19
N ILE A 397 0.32 14.68 -34.38
CA ILE A 397 1.55 15.10 -33.72
C ILE A 397 2.59 15.51 -34.78
N LYS A 398 2.82 14.67 -35.76
CA LYS A 398 3.79 14.94 -36.81
C LYS A 398 3.53 16.27 -37.55
N VAL A 399 2.27 16.54 -37.89
CA VAL A 399 1.91 17.81 -38.54
C VAL A 399 2.06 19.02 -37.60
N LEU A 400 1.75 18.87 -36.30
CA LEU A 400 1.98 19.92 -35.32
C LEU A 400 3.48 20.27 -35.20
N GLU A 401 4.35 19.25 -35.17
CA GLU A 401 5.81 19.41 -35.14
C GLU A 401 6.36 20.05 -36.41
N GLU A 402 5.96 19.55 -37.58
CA GLU A 402 6.39 20.07 -38.89
C GLU A 402 6.02 21.55 -39.07
N LYS A 403 4.89 21.98 -38.54
CA LYS A 403 4.43 23.37 -38.56
C LYS A 403 4.95 24.25 -37.43
N GLY A 404 5.68 23.70 -36.45
CA GLY A 404 6.12 24.42 -35.25
C GLY A 404 4.97 24.91 -34.33
N LEU A 405 3.84 24.21 -34.38
CA LEU A 405 2.60 24.56 -33.66
C LEU A 405 2.39 23.69 -32.39
N GLY A 406 3.22 22.68 -32.24
CA GLY A 406 3.16 21.76 -31.10
C GLY A 406 4.26 20.70 -31.16
N GLU A 407 4.23 19.81 -30.18
CA GLU A 407 5.18 18.70 -30.05
C GLU A 407 4.53 17.53 -29.35
N GLY A 408 4.96 16.31 -29.66
CA GLY A 408 4.60 15.14 -28.86
C GLY A 408 5.14 15.26 -27.45
N GLY A 409 4.39 14.79 -26.47
CA GLY A 409 4.80 14.90 -25.09
C GLY A 409 4.09 13.96 -24.14
N THR A 410 4.70 13.78 -22.99
CA THR A 410 4.17 12.98 -21.89
C THR A 410 3.84 13.87 -20.72
N GLN A 411 2.72 13.62 -20.09
CA GLN A 411 2.35 14.23 -18.81
C GLN A 411 2.04 13.16 -17.76
N PHE A 412 2.12 13.55 -16.51
CA PHE A 412 1.81 12.72 -15.36
C PHE A 412 0.73 13.38 -14.52
N LYS A 413 -0.18 12.57 -13.98
CA LYS A 413 -1.16 13.02 -13.00
C LYS A 413 -0.49 13.37 -11.67
N MET A 414 0.52 12.59 -11.29
CA MET A 414 1.35 12.83 -10.10
C MET A 414 2.01 14.20 -10.19
N LYS A 415 2.03 14.93 -9.08
CA LYS A 415 2.68 16.25 -8.94
C LYS A 415 3.90 16.15 -8.07
N ASP A 416 4.76 17.16 -8.11
CA ASP A 416 5.89 17.27 -7.20
C ASP A 416 5.40 17.32 -5.75
N TRP A 417 6.14 16.69 -4.87
CA TRP A 417 5.74 16.45 -3.49
C TRP A 417 5.96 17.70 -2.62
N ALA A 418 4.87 18.31 -2.11
CA ALA A 418 4.92 19.42 -1.14
C ALA A 418 5.45 18.91 0.20
N PHE A 419 6.66 19.32 0.56
CA PHE A 419 7.50 18.61 1.51
C PHE A 419 7.66 19.31 2.88
N ASN A 420 7.23 20.52 3.08
CA ASN A 420 7.37 21.22 4.36
C ASN A 420 6.07 21.31 5.16
N ARG A 421 6.20 21.34 6.48
CA ARG A 421 5.09 21.49 7.42
C ARG A 421 5.41 22.61 8.42
N GLN A 422 4.46 23.49 8.68
CA GLN A 422 4.56 24.57 9.66
C GLN A 422 4.28 24.04 11.07
N ARG A 423 5.09 23.07 11.49
CA ARG A 423 4.91 22.33 12.74
C ARG A 423 6.24 22.19 13.48
N TYR A 424 6.15 21.87 14.78
CA TYR A 424 7.32 21.66 15.63
C TYR A 424 7.81 20.21 15.58
N TRP A 425 6.88 19.23 15.71
CA TRP A 425 7.24 17.81 15.86
C TRP A 425 7.44 17.14 14.50
N GLY A 426 8.63 17.36 13.95
CA GLY A 426 9.09 16.83 12.66
C GLY A 426 10.59 17.07 12.50
N GLU A 427 11.21 16.42 11.52
CA GLU A 427 12.63 16.62 11.21
C GLU A 427 12.86 18.05 10.72
N PRO A 428 13.77 18.86 11.34
CA PRO A 428 14.09 20.20 10.85
C PRO A 428 14.69 20.12 9.44
N ILE A 429 14.26 21.02 8.56
CA ILE A 429 14.83 21.15 7.22
C ILE A 429 16.21 21.85 7.33
N PRO A 430 17.32 21.19 6.93
CA PRO A 430 18.66 21.69 7.18
C PRO A 430 19.11 22.74 6.14
N ILE A 431 18.36 23.84 6.03
CA ILE A 431 18.61 24.94 5.10
C ILE A 431 18.74 26.26 5.85
N VAL A 432 19.62 27.13 5.34
CA VAL A 432 19.84 28.49 5.81
C VAL A 432 19.48 29.46 4.69
N HIS A 433 18.64 30.43 4.99
CA HIS A 433 18.28 31.54 4.09
C HIS A 433 19.21 32.72 4.27
N CYS A 434 20.01 32.99 3.25
CA CYS A 434 20.97 34.10 3.23
C CYS A 434 20.57 35.13 2.16
N GLU A 435 20.53 36.38 2.52
CA GLU A 435 20.20 37.46 1.57
C GLU A 435 21.18 37.56 0.39
N HIS A 436 22.47 37.15 0.58
CA HIS A 436 23.51 37.19 -0.45
C HIS A 436 23.61 35.88 -1.24
N CYS A 437 23.41 34.74 -0.59
CA CYS A 437 23.69 33.42 -1.18
C CYS A 437 22.42 32.64 -1.57
N GLY A 438 21.23 33.14 -1.20
CA GLY A 438 19.98 32.40 -1.34
C GLY A 438 19.84 31.26 -0.31
N ASP A 439 19.25 30.15 -0.72
CA ASP A 439 19.09 28.98 0.10
C ASP A 439 20.39 28.16 0.14
N VAL A 440 20.96 27.95 1.33
CA VAL A 440 22.26 27.31 1.57
C VAL A 440 22.09 26.10 2.49
N ALA A 441 22.67 24.97 2.10
CA ALA A 441 22.67 23.75 2.93
C ALA A 441 23.46 23.95 4.24
N VAL A 442 22.94 23.39 5.33
CA VAL A 442 23.71 23.23 6.58
C VAL A 442 24.87 22.25 6.30
N PRO A 443 26.10 22.52 6.76
CA PRO A 443 27.22 21.58 6.59
C PRO A 443 26.93 20.19 7.17
N TYR A 444 27.41 19.15 6.51
CA TYR A 444 27.16 17.75 6.94
C TYR A 444 27.69 17.43 8.33
N ASP A 445 28.78 18.05 8.75
CA ASP A 445 29.39 17.89 10.06
C ASP A 445 28.63 18.62 11.18
N GLU A 446 27.69 19.50 10.83
CA GLU A 446 26.75 20.11 11.78
C GLU A 446 25.44 19.34 11.94
N LEU A 447 25.24 18.25 11.22
CA LEU A 447 24.07 17.39 11.39
C LEU A 447 24.21 16.49 12.63
N PRO A 448 23.13 16.23 13.36
CA PRO A 448 21.77 16.68 13.08
C PRO A 448 21.52 18.13 13.47
N LEU A 449 20.79 18.87 12.62
CA LEU A 449 20.16 20.11 13.04
C LEU A 449 19.04 19.75 14.04
N ARG A 450 19.28 20.07 15.32
CA ARG A 450 18.43 19.64 16.43
C ARG A 450 17.20 20.50 16.61
N LEU A 451 16.08 19.87 17.00
CA LEU A 451 14.91 20.59 17.49
C LEU A 451 15.23 21.26 18.83
N PRO A 452 14.96 22.58 19.00
CA PRO A 452 15.07 23.23 20.29
C PRO A 452 13.99 22.71 21.25
N ASN A 453 14.30 22.59 22.54
CA ASN A 453 13.28 22.27 23.52
C ASN A 453 12.31 23.45 23.67
N MET A 454 11.03 23.21 23.48
CA MET A 454 9.97 24.23 23.51
C MET A 454 8.85 23.85 24.46
N GLU A 455 8.46 24.77 25.34
CA GLU A 455 7.28 24.61 26.18
C GLU A 455 5.96 24.91 25.43
N GLN A 456 6.04 25.83 24.44
CA GLN A 456 4.90 26.23 23.64
C GLN A 456 5.21 26.00 22.14
N PHE A 457 4.48 25.09 21.52
CA PHE A 457 4.68 24.67 20.14
C PHE A 457 3.40 24.77 19.29
N VAL A 458 2.46 25.65 19.67
CA VAL A 458 1.24 25.89 18.89
C VAL A 458 1.60 26.77 17.68
N PRO A 459 1.22 26.38 16.44
CA PRO A 459 1.42 27.18 15.24
C PRO A 459 0.72 28.55 15.35
N GLY A 460 1.31 29.55 14.71
CA GLY A 460 0.73 30.89 14.62
C GLY A 460 -0.65 30.88 13.95
N GLU A 461 -1.43 31.95 14.15
CA GLU A 461 -2.77 32.07 13.52
C GLU A 461 -2.68 32.19 11.98
N GLY A 462 -1.62 32.78 11.45
CA GLY A 462 -1.33 32.84 10.02
C GLY A 462 -0.79 31.51 9.46
N GLY A 463 -0.55 30.51 10.31
CA GLY A 463 0.07 29.25 9.97
C GLY A 463 1.60 29.38 9.90
N GLU A 464 2.21 30.19 10.77
CA GLU A 464 3.65 30.27 10.94
C GLU A 464 4.12 29.11 11.83
N SER A 465 5.30 28.57 11.51
CA SER A 465 5.92 27.52 12.31
C SER A 465 6.20 28.00 13.74
N PRO A 466 5.97 27.17 14.76
CA PRO A 466 6.37 27.48 16.14
C PRO A 466 7.87 27.78 16.26
N LEU A 467 8.72 27.12 15.47
CA LEU A 467 10.18 27.32 15.48
C LEU A 467 10.58 28.75 15.09
N ALA A 468 9.76 29.44 14.29
CA ALA A 468 10.00 30.83 13.90
C ALA A 468 10.07 31.81 15.08
N LYS A 469 9.54 31.42 16.25
CA LYS A 469 9.55 32.23 17.48
C LYS A 469 10.80 32.02 18.33
N VAL A 470 11.66 31.06 17.98
CA VAL A 470 12.86 30.71 18.76
C VAL A 470 14.07 31.41 18.14
N GLU A 471 14.38 32.63 18.61
CA GLU A 471 15.46 33.43 18.03
C GLU A 471 16.81 32.71 18.01
N SER A 472 17.12 31.90 19.02
CA SER A 472 18.37 31.14 19.11
C SER A 472 18.43 29.99 18.07
N PHE A 473 17.29 29.51 17.60
CA PHE A 473 17.22 28.54 16.50
C PHE A 473 17.25 29.25 15.15
N VAL A 474 16.49 30.31 14.99
CA VAL A 474 16.32 31.02 13.71
C VAL A 474 17.60 31.76 13.28
N ASN A 475 18.17 32.55 14.19
CA ASN A 475 19.30 33.39 13.82
C ASN A 475 20.60 32.58 13.77
N CYS A 476 21.26 32.64 12.63
CA CYS A 476 22.53 31.93 12.39
C CYS A 476 23.46 32.72 11.49
N VAL A 477 24.61 32.16 11.20
CA VAL A 477 25.57 32.66 10.24
C VAL A 477 25.50 31.82 8.98
N CYS A 478 25.53 32.46 7.81
CA CYS A 478 25.54 31.73 6.54
C CYS A 478 26.83 30.89 6.40
N PRO A 479 26.74 29.58 6.20
CA PRO A 479 27.90 28.70 6.08
C PRO A 479 28.79 29.06 4.88
N LYS A 480 28.21 29.69 3.84
CA LYS A 480 28.93 30.01 2.60
C LYS A 480 29.66 31.35 2.63
N CYS A 481 29.07 32.40 3.20
CA CYS A 481 29.63 33.74 3.13
C CYS A 481 29.91 34.41 4.51
N GLY A 482 29.51 33.78 5.60
CA GLY A 482 29.68 34.29 6.95
C GLY A 482 28.76 35.46 7.36
N ALA A 483 27.85 35.88 6.49
CA ALA A 483 26.87 36.91 6.81
C ALA A 483 25.76 36.43 7.76
N PRO A 484 25.09 37.33 8.51
CA PRO A 484 23.89 36.99 9.25
C PRO A 484 22.83 36.37 8.33
N ALA A 485 22.22 35.31 8.79
CA ALA A 485 21.25 34.51 8.03
C ALA A 485 20.20 33.93 8.95
N LYS A 486 19.19 33.29 8.37
CA LYS A 486 18.10 32.66 9.12
C LYS A 486 17.99 31.20 8.73
N ARG A 487 17.82 30.30 9.70
CA ARG A 487 17.49 28.90 9.45
C ARG A 487 16.05 28.77 8.96
N GLU A 488 15.81 27.76 8.14
CA GLU A 488 14.47 27.31 7.83
C GLU A 488 13.75 26.90 9.12
N THR A 489 12.48 27.26 9.23
CA THR A 489 11.68 27.01 10.43
C THR A 489 10.59 25.98 10.23
N ASP A 490 10.35 25.57 9.00
CA ASP A 490 9.44 24.47 8.70
C ASP A 490 10.15 23.12 8.91
N THR A 491 9.38 22.10 9.18
CA THR A 491 9.86 20.73 9.34
C THR A 491 9.45 19.87 8.16
N MET A 492 10.11 18.73 7.99
CA MET A 492 9.76 17.73 7.00
C MET A 492 8.44 17.03 7.40
N PRO A 493 7.67 16.47 6.46
CA PRO A 493 6.52 15.63 6.79
C PRO A 493 6.99 14.31 7.42
N GLN A 494 6.13 13.64 8.20
CA GLN A 494 6.45 12.32 8.78
C GLN A 494 6.91 11.28 7.72
N TRP A 495 6.43 11.42 6.49
CA TRP A 495 6.81 10.56 5.37
C TRP A 495 8.30 10.63 4.99
N ALA A 496 9.02 11.65 5.44
CA ALA A 496 10.47 11.76 5.20
C ALA A 496 11.22 10.65 5.95
N GLY A 497 11.00 10.52 7.25
CA GLY A 497 11.58 9.46 8.06
C GLY A 497 11.16 8.08 7.58
N SER A 498 9.90 7.88 7.23
CA SER A 498 9.40 6.58 6.77
C SER A 498 9.85 6.21 5.35
N SER A 499 10.48 7.11 4.59
CA SER A 499 10.91 6.83 3.22
C SER A 499 12.18 5.98 3.10
N TRP A 500 12.92 5.75 4.19
CA TRP A 500 14.20 5.05 4.13
C TRP A 500 14.49 4.09 5.31
N TYR A 501 13.58 3.92 6.26
CA TYR A 501 13.75 3.16 7.49
C TYR A 501 14.22 1.71 7.28
N PHE A 502 13.81 1.09 6.18
CA PHE A 502 14.22 -0.27 5.81
C PHE A 502 15.72 -0.38 5.53
N LEU A 503 16.39 0.73 5.18
CA LEU A 503 17.84 0.78 5.07
C LEU A 503 18.49 0.92 6.46
N ARG A 504 17.91 1.73 7.35
CA ARG A 504 18.46 1.91 8.69
C ARG A 504 18.42 0.65 9.54
N TYR A 505 17.41 -0.18 9.38
CA TYR A 505 17.34 -1.47 10.06
C TYR A 505 18.53 -2.39 9.79
N LEU A 506 19.20 -2.23 8.67
CA LEU A 506 20.36 -3.06 8.32
C LEU A 506 21.57 -2.78 9.19
N ASP A 507 21.69 -1.51 9.68
CA ASP A 507 22.85 -1.05 10.43
C ASP A 507 22.45 0.12 11.36
N PRO A 508 21.56 -0.12 12.34
CA PRO A 508 20.87 0.94 13.08
C PRO A 508 21.79 1.75 14.01
N HIS A 509 22.92 1.19 14.38
CA HIS A 509 23.88 1.82 15.31
C HIS A 509 25.09 2.44 14.61
N ASN A 510 25.09 2.53 13.29
CA ASN A 510 26.18 3.14 12.55
C ASN A 510 26.13 4.68 12.67
N GLU A 511 27.16 5.25 13.26
CA GLU A 511 27.27 6.70 13.47
C GLU A 511 27.93 7.42 12.28
N LYS A 512 28.60 6.67 11.38
CA LYS A 512 29.41 7.22 10.27
C LYS A 512 28.65 7.30 8.97
N GLU A 513 27.75 6.36 8.74
CA GLU A 513 26.98 6.18 7.51
C GLU A 513 25.52 5.85 7.86
N PHE A 514 24.59 6.15 6.96
CA PHE A 514 23.19 5.77 7.17
C PHE A 514 23.02 4.25 7.18
N CYS A 515 23.91 3.54 6.48
CA CYS A 515 24.01 2.09 6.43
C CYS A 515 25.34 1.70 5.79
N SER A 516 26.05 0.71 6.34
CA SER A 516 27.27 0.20 5.76
C SER A 516 27.04 -0.52 4.43
N LYS A 517 28.01 -0.39 3.52
CA LYS A 517 27.95 -1.07 2.22
C LYS A 517 27.83 -2.59 2.36
N GLU A 518 28.51 -3.18 3.34
CA GLU A 518 28.43 -4.62 3.59
C GLU A 518 27.01 -5.07 3.95
N ALA A 519 26.30 -4.30 4.79
CA ALA A 519 24.93 -4.58 5.16
C ALA A 519 23.97 -4.40 3.97
N LEU A 520 24.17 -3.35 3.17
CA LEU A 520 23.41 -3.13 1.93
C LEU A 520 23.61 -4.28 0.94
N ASP A 521 24.87 -4.70 0.69
CA ASP A 521 25.19 -5.77 -0.27
C ASP A 521 24.65 -7.13 0.16
N TYR A 522 24.52 -7.36 1.46
CA TYR A 522 23.99 -8.62 1.96
C TYR A 522 22.47 -8.67 2.05
N TRP A 523 21.83 -7.61 2.60
CA TRP A 523 20.43 -7.64 2.93
C TRP A 523 19.49 -7.13 1.84
N MET A 524 19.92 -6.16 0.99
CA MET A 524 19.03 -5.59 -0.03
C MET A 524 18.89 -6.51 -1.26
N PRO A 525 17.75 -6.45 -1.96
CA PRO A 525 16.53 -5.76 -1.57
C PRO A 525 15.78 -6.48 -0.45
N VAL A 526 14.77 -5.84 0.16
CA VAL A 526 13.79 -6.49 1.02
C VAL A 526 13.12 -7.62 0.25
N ASP A 527 13.16 -8.86 0.78
CA ASP A 527 12.62 -10.02 0.06
C ASP A 527 11.09 -10.03 0.04
N TRP A 528 10.48 -9.67 1.16
CA TRP A 528 9.02 -9.62 1.26
C TRP A 528 8.58 -8.50 2.19
N TYR A 529 7.79 -7.58 1.66
CA TYR A 529 7.20 -6.47 2.40
C TYR A 529 5.68 -6.65 2.50
N ASN A 530 5.13 -6.57 3.71
CA ASN A 530 3.68 -6.63 3.96
C ASN A 530 3.19 -5.38 4.67
N GLY A 531 2.04 -4.84 4.25
CA GLY A 531 1.46 -3.65 4.87
C GLY A 531 0.13 -3.21 4.28
N GLY A 532 -0.41 -2.08 4.75
CA GLY A 532 -1.73 -1.58 4.38
C GLY A 532 -1.85 -1.10 2.94
N MET A 533 -3.04 -1.26 2.36
CA MET A 533 -3.34 -0.75 1.01
C MET A 533 -3.34 0.78 0.94
N GLU A 534 -3.60 1.46 2.06
CA GLU A 534 -3.60 2.93 2.19
C GLU A 534 -2.24 3.57 1.93
N HIS A 535 -1.16 2.81 2.09
CA HIS A 535 0.21 3.27 1.88
C HIS A 535 0.72 3.10 0.45
N VAL A 536 -0.03 2.41 -0.43
CA VAL A 536 0.39 2.08 -1.79
C VAL A 536 0.69 3.31 -2.64
N THR A 537 -0.11 4.36 -2.51
CA THR A 537 0.05 5.62 -3.25
C THR A 537 0.69 6.74 -2.43
N ARG A 538 1.15 6.47 -1.21
CA ARG A 538 1.81 7.40 -0.29
C ARG A 538 3.22 6.92 0.04
N HIS A 539 3.39 6.29 1.21
CA HIS A 539 4.68 5.79 1.68
C HIS A 539 5.46 5.00 0.62
N MET A 540 4.82 4.07 -0.10
CA MET A 540 5.51 3.25 -1.09
C MET A 540 6.03 4.06 -2.29
N ILE A 541 5.27 5.06 -2.76
CA ILE A 541 5.74 5.95 -3.83
C ILE A 541 6.93 6.76 -3.35
N TYR A 542 6.87 7.30 -2.13
CA TYR A 542 7.94 8.13 -1.56
C TYR A 542 9.20 7.31 -1.27
N SER A 543 9.06 6.15 -0.65
CA SER A 543 10.19 5.27 -0.33
C SER A 543 10.89 4.73 -1.58
N ARG A 544 10.12 4.39 -2.63
CA ARG A 544 10.66 3.99 -3.92
C ARG A 544 11.40 5.14 -4.62
N PHE A 545 10.85 6.35 -4.54
CA PHE A 545 11.52 7.55 -5.08
C PHE A 545 12.85 7.82 -4.36
N TRP A 546 12.86 7.85 -3.03
CA TRP A 546 14.09 8.09 -2.24
C TRP A 546 15.12 7.00 -2.50
N HIS A 547 14.71 5.76 -2.53
CA HIS A 547 15.61 4.63 -2.80
C HIS A 547 16.20 4.69 -4.22
N ARG A 548 15.38 4.98 -5.22
CA ARG A 548 15.83 5.17 -6.60
C ARG A 548 16.80 6.33 -6.76
N PHE A 549 16.57 7.42 -6.04
CA PHE A 549 17.50 8.52 -6.01
C PHE A 549 18.84 8.09 -5.39
N LEU A 550 18.82 7.42 -4.25
CA LEU A 550 20.03 6.89 -3.62
C LEU A 550 20.77 5.89 -4.54
N TYR A 551 20.03 5.08 -5.29
CA TYR A 551 20.61 4.20 -6.30
C TYR A 551 21.30 4.97 -7.43
N ASP A 552 20.67 6.00 -7.94
CA ASP A 552 21.23 6.82 -9.04
C ASP A 552 22.51 7.54 -8.63
N ILE A 553 22.66 7.91 -7.35
CA ILE A 553 23.89 8.54 -6.83
C ILE A 553 24.91 7.52 -6.26
N GLY A 554 24.60 6.22 -6.35
CA GLY A 554 25.52 5.13 -5.97
C GLY A 554 25.58 4.80 -4.49
N GLU A 555 24.63 5.26 -3.67
CA GLU A 555 24.59 5.04 -2.22
C GLU A 555 23.92 3.72 -1.84
N VAL A 556 23.09 3.13 -2.71
CA VAL A 556 22.51 1.80 -2.56
C VAL A 556 22.70 0.96 -3.82
N ASN A 557 22.62 -0.36 -3.69
CA ASN A 557 23.02 -1.32 -4.73
C ASN A 557 21.85 -1.90 -5.55
N THR A 558 20.60 -1.58 -5.20
CA THR A 558 19.40 -2.09 -5.89
C THR A 558 18.53 -0.95 -6.39
N PRO A 559 17.93 -1.06 -7.59
CA PRO A 559 17.08 0.01 -8.12
C PRO A 559 15.70 0.07 -7.46
N GLU A 560 15.20 -1.03 -6.91
CA GLU A 560 13.94 -1.09 -6.15
C GLU A 560 14.20 -1.58 -4.72
N PRO A 561 13.50 -1.01 -3.72
CA PRO A 561 13.73 -1.38 -2.32
C PRO A 561 13.11 -2.73 -1.94
N TYR A 562 12.02 -3.12 -2.60
CA TYR A 562 11.21 -4.28 -2.23
C TYR A 562 11.05 -5.22 -3.42
N ALA A 563 11.42 -6.51 -3.26
CA ALA A 563 11.26 -7.52 -4.30
C ALA A 563 9.80 -7.99 -4.40
N LYS A 564 9.13 -8.17 -3.27
CA LYS A 564 7.73 -8.62 -3.19
C LYS A 564 6.92 -7.73 -2.26
N ARG A 565 5.67 -7.42 -2.65
CA ARG A 565 4.74 -6.64 -1.82
C ARG A 565 3.37 -7.30 -1.77
N THR A 566 2.91 -7.56 -0.55
CA THR A 566 1.56 -8.05 -0.24
C THR A 566 0.84 -7.08 0.70
N ALA A 567 -0.47 -7.25 0.82
CA ALA A 567 -1.29 -6.44 1.69
C ALA A 567 -2.29 -7.31 2.45
N GLN A 568 -2.52 -6.96 3.72
CA GLN A 568 -3.56 -7.57 4.53
C GLN A 568 -4.90 -6.84 4.35
N GLY A 569 -5.99 -7.61 4.41
CA GLY A 569 -7.33 -7.03 4.51
C GLY A 569 -7.62 -6.50 5.91
N LEU A 570 -8.54 -5.55 6.01
CA LEU A 570 -8.94 -4.93 7.28
C LEU A 570 -9.62 -5.94 8.21
N ILE A 571 -9.40 -5.78 9.51
CA ILE A 571 -10.28 -6.35 10.52
C ILE A 571 -11.37 -5.33 10.83
N LEU A 572 -12.61 -5.72 10.57
CA LEU A 572 -13.78 -4.91 10.87
C LEU A 572 -14.25 -5.16 12.29
N GLY A 573 -14.99 -4.22 12.86
CA GLY A 573 -15.64 -4.41 14.15
C GLY A 573 -16.67 -5.57 14.13
N PRO A 574 -17.19 -5.96 15.29
CA PRO A 574 -18.27 -6.94 15.37
C PRO A 574 -19.54 -6.52 14.61
N ASP A 575 -19.69 -5.24 14.35
CA ASP A 575 -20.75 -4.59 13.56
C ASP A 575 -20.52 -4.65 12.03
N GLY A 576 -19.39 -5.20 11.58
CA GLY A 576 -19.00 -5.25 10.17
C GLY A 576 -18.46 -3.95 9.61
N GLU A 577 -18.29 -2.92 10.43
CA GLU A 577 -17.78 -1.62 10.04
C GLU A 577 -16.30 -1.46 10.38
N LYS A 578 -15.62 -0.51 9.73
CA LYS A 578 -14.22 -0.19 10.05
C LYS A 578 -14.10 0.19 11.53
N MET A 579 -13.17 -0.43 12.24
CA MET A 579 -12.89 -0.11 13.64
C MET A 579 -12.47 1.35 13.80
N SER A 580 -13.14 2.07 14.70
CA SER A 580 -12.74 3.41 15.11
C SER A 580 -13.12 3.68 16.56
N LYS A 581 -12.30 4.53 17.24
CA LYS A 581 -12.55 4.91 18.63
C LYS A 581 -13.86 5.67 18.81
N SER A 582 -14.20 6.50 17.83
CA SER A 582 -15.45 7.29 17.86
C SER A 582 -16.70 6.41 17.78
N ARG A 583 -16.57 5.21 17.19
CA ARG A 583 -17.66 4.20 17.13
C ARG A 583 -17.68 3.25 18.32
N GLY A 584 -16.59 3.18 19.11
CA GLY A 584 -16.49 2.26 20.25
C GLY A 584 -16.43 0.78 19.87
N ASN A 585 -16.07 0.46 18.60
CA ASN A 585 -16.03 -0.91 18.07
C ASN A 585 -14.60 -1.47 17.92
N VAL A 586 -13.61 -0.81 18.56
CA VAL A 586 -12.20 -1.23 18.54
C VAL A 586 -11.99 -2.40 19.50
N VAL A 587 -11.29 -3.42 19.07
CA VAL A 587 -10.87 -4.56 19.89
C VAL A 587 -9.42 -4.36 20.34
N ASP A 588 -9.20 -4.30 21.67
CA ASP A 588 -7.87 -4.23 22.27
C ASP A 588 -7.25 -5.64 22.32
N PRO A 589 -6.08 -5.85 21.71
CA PRO A 589 -5.41 -7.15 21.75
C PRO A 589 -5.06 -7.60 23.18
N ASN A 590 -4.80 -6.68 24.12
CA ASN A 590 -4.50 -7.02 25.49
C ASN A 590 -5.66 -7.75 26.19
N GLU A 591 -6.89 -7.29 25.98
CA GLU A 591 -8.07 -7.94 26.58
C GLU A 591 -8.22 -9.38 26.11
N ILE A 592 -7.88 -9.65 24.84
CA ILE A 592 -7.94 -10.99 24.28
C ILE A 592 -6.81 -11.87 24.83
N VAL A 593 -5.59 -11.32 24.92
CA VAL A 593 -4.43 -12.04 25.48
C VAL A 593 -4.67 -12.34 26.97
N ASP A 594 -5.22 -11.39 27.75
CA ASP A 594 -5.54 -11.60 29.16
C ASP A 594 -6.54 -12.73 29.37
N LYS A 595 -7.50 -12.85 28.46
CA LYS A 595 -8.62 -13.79 28.60
C LYS A 595 -8.32 -15.17 28.01
N TYR A 596 -7.53 -15.23 26.94
CA TYR A 596 -7.39 -16.46 26.14
C TYR A 596 -5.93 -16.86 25.85
N GLY A 597 -4.96 -15.94 26.00
CA GLY A 597 -3.56 -16.11 25.63
C GLY A 597 -3.21 -15.53 24.25
N ALA A 598 -1.91 -15.27 24.07
CA ALA A 598 -1.36 -14.72 22.84
C ALA A 598 -1.51 -15.68 21.65
N ASP A 599 -1.25 -16.98 21.83
CA ASP A 599 -1.36 -17.97 20.78
C ASP A 599 -2.80 -18.09 20.25
N VAL A 600 -3.81 -17.97 21.11
CA VAL A 600 -5.22 -17.97 20.67
C VAL A 600 -5.50 -16.77 19.79
N LEU A 601 -5.03 -15.58 20.17
CA LEU A 601 -5.16 -14.36 19.37
C LEU A 601 -4.48 -14.53 18.01
N ARG A 602 -3.24 -15.03 17.97
CA ARG A 602 -2.46 -15.25 16.75
C ARG A 602 -3.16 -16.23 15.81
N VAL A 603 -3.56 -17.40 16.33
CA VAL A 603 -4.28 -18.41 15.54
C VAL A 603 -5.59 -17.86 15.00
N TYR A 604 -6.36 -17.14 15.82
CA TYR A 604 -7.62 -16.57 15.39
C TYR A 604 -7.46 -15.55 14.25
N ILE A 605 -6.52 -14.62 14.41
CA ILE A 605 -6.23 -13.60 13.39
C ILE A 605 -5.83 -14.24 12.05
N MET A 606 -5.05 -15.32 12.07
CA MET A 606 -4.65 -16.03 10.86
C MET A 606 -5.76 -16.94 10.30
N PHE A 607 -6.74 -17.31 11.12
CA PHE A 607 -7.84 -18.22 10.74
C PHE A 607 -9.10 -17.50 10.24
N MET A 608 -9.27 -16.19 10.56
CA MET A 608 -10.54 -15.47 10.39
C MET A 608 -10.98 -15.23 8.93
N GLY A 609 -10.29 -15.81 7.93
CA GLY A 609 -10.66 -15.73 6.52
C GLY A 609 -9.47 -15.59 5.59
N ASP A 610 -9.75 -15.20 4.35
CA ASP A 610 -8.70 -14.90 3.39
C ASP A 610 -7.87 -13.70 3.88
N TYR A 611 -6.54 -13.84 3.90
CA TYR A 611 -5.65 -12.84 4.48
C TYR A 611 -5.76 -11.46 3.81
N GLU A 612 -5.97 -11.43 2.50
CA GLU A 612 -6.07 -10.20 1.71
C GLU A 612 -7.46 -9.53 1.82
N LYS A 613 -8.46 -10.23 2.37
CA LYS A 613 -9.82 -9.73 2.44
C LYS A 613 -10.16 -9.15 3.82
N ALA A 614 -11.06 -8.17 3.83
CA ALA A 614 -11.63 -7.67 5.06
C ALA A 614 -12.51 -8.75 5.72
N SER A 615 -12.46 -8.85 7.06
CA SER A 615 -13.23 -9.83 7.82
C SER A 615 -13.71 -9.21 9.14
N PRO A 616 -14.97 -9.47 9.56
CA PRO A 616 -15.50 -8.97 10.82
C PRO A 616 -14.96 -9.76 12.01
N TRP A 617 -14.77 -9.10 13.13
CA TRP A 617 -14.39 -9.71 14.40
C TRP A 617 -15.51 -10.62 14.95
N SER A 618 -15.15 -11.77 15.51
CA SER A 618 -16.09 -12.72 16.08
C SER A 618 -15.56 -13.39 17.35
N ASP A 619 -16.12 -13.05 18.51
CA ASP A 619 -15.77 -13.65 19.80
C ASP A 619 -16.06 -15.15 19.87
N SER A 620 -17.07 -15.63 19.15
CA SER A 620 -17.39 -17.06 19.09
C SER A 620 -16.28 -17.83 18.37
N SER A 621 -15.68 -17.26 17.33
CA SER A 621 -14.57 -17.86 16.59
C SER A 621 -13.26 -17.84 17.40
N VAL A 622 -13.02 -16.81 18.22
CA VAL A 622 -11.89 -16.78 19.19
C VAL A 622 -11.99 -17.99 20.12
N ARG A 623 -13.18 -18.27 20.69
CA ARG A 623 -13.40 -19.44 21.53
C ARG A 623 -13.20 -20.77 20.77
N GLY A 624 -13.51 -20.79 19.48
CA GLY A 624 -13.22 -21.93 18.60
C GLY A 624 -11.71 -22.22 18.51
N CYS A 625 -10.92 -21.19 18.31
CA CYS A 625 -9.44 -21.29 18.28
C CYS A 625 -8.86 -21.73 19.65
N LYS A 626 -9.42 -21.24 20.76
CA LYS A 626 -9.04 -21.73 22.10
C LYS A 626 -9.27 -23.23 22.23
N ARG A 627 -10.46 -23.75 21.83
CA ARG A 627 -10.74 -25.19 21.86
C ARG A 627 -9.81 -25.99 20.95
N PHE A 628 -9.41 -25.44 19.81
CA PHE A 628 -8.42 -26.07 18.93
C PHE A 628 -7.08 -26.25 19.67
N LEU A 629 -6.55 -25.18 20.28
CA LEU A 629 -5.27 -25.26 21.02
C LEU A 629 -5.38 -26.13 22.29
N ASP A 630 -6.52 -26.16 22.97
CA ASP A 630 -6.76 -27.10 24.08
C ASP A 630 -6.66 -28.56 23.62
N ARG A 631 -7.21 -28.86 22.46
CA ARG A 631 -7.11 -30.22 21.86
C ARG A 631 -5.68 -30.53 21.43
N VAL A 632 -4.97 -29.56 20.85
CA VAL A 632 -3.55 -29.74 20.51
C VAL A 632 -2.74 -30.09 21.75
N ALA A 633 -2.86 -29.31 22.83
CA ALA A 633 -2.19 -29.60 24.09
C ALA A 633 -2.55 -30.98 24.65
N GLY A 634 -3.81 -31.40 24.51
CA GLY A 634 -4.31 -32.72 24.92
C GLY A 634 -3.65 -33.89 24.18
N MET A 635 -3.14 -33.68 22.96
CA MET A 635 -2.45 -34.76 22.22
C MET A 635 -1.16 -35.25 22.93
N ALA A 636 -0.53 -34.38 23.73
CA ALA A 636 0.66 -34.78 24.51
C ALA A 636 0.39 -35.87 25.55
N GLU A 637 -0.85 -35.95 26.06
CA GLU A 637 -1.31 -36.92 27.06
C GLU A 637 -1.91 -38.20 26.44
N MET A 638 -2.08 -38.23 25.12
CA MET A 638 -2.62 -39.40 24.44
C MET A 638 -1.66 -40.60 24.49
N PRO A 639 -2.19 -41.84 24.47
CA PRO A 639 -1.35 -43.01 24.33
C PRO A 639 -0.44 -42.96 23.13
N GLY A 640 0.80 -43.38 23.28
CA GLY A 640 1.73 -43.57 22.16
C GLY A 640 1.36 -44.79 21.31
N CYS A 641 1.48 -44.68 20.00
CA CYS A 641 1.29 -45.82 19.08
C CYS A 641 2.44 -45.93 18.06
N ALA A 642 2.54 -47.02 17.37
CA ALA A 642 3.37 -47.14 16.17
C ALA A 642 2.74 -46.32 15.03
N SER A 643 3.59 -45.82 14.13
CA SER A 643 3.11 -45.16 12.90
C SER A 643 2.44 -46.18 11.99
N SER A 644 1.39 -45.81 11.31
CA SER A 644 0.71 -46.62 10.28
C SER A 644 0.86 -45.94 8.91
N ALA A 645 0.62 -46.67 7.84
CA ALA A 645 0.63 -46.13 6.49
C ALA A 645 -0.42 -45.00 6.32
N GLU A 646 -1.54 -45.10 7.00
CA GLU A 646 -2.63 -44.11 7.00
C GLU A 646 -2.21 -42.83 7.75
N SER A 647 -1.61 -42.97 8.96
CA SER A 647 -1.15 -41.82 9.75
C SER A 647 0.01 -41.10 9.06
N GLU A 648 0.97 -41.87 8.49
CA GLU A 648 2.06 -41.31 7.68
C GLU A 648 1.55 -40.54 6.46
N SER A 649 0.59 -41.12 5.70
CA SER A 649 -0.01 -40.46 4.55
C SER A 649 -0.71 -39.16 4.94
N ALA A 650 -1.51 -39.19 6.03
CA ALA A 650 -2.20 -38.00 6.54
C ALA A 650 -1.20 -36.90 6.95
N LEU A 651 -0.09 -37.28 7.63
CA LEU A 651 0.94 -36.35 8.05
C LEU A 651 1.68 -35.72 6.85
N HIS A 652 2.07 -36.55 5.85
CA HIS A 652 2.75 -36.02 4.66
C HIS A 652 1.85 -35.08 3.83
N LYS A 653 0.55 -35.37 3.72
CA LYS A 653 -0.44 -34.47 3.13
C LYS A 653 -0.55 -33.16 3.91
N LEU A 654 -0.54 -33.24 5.25
CA LEU A 654 -0.58 -32.06 6.12
C LEU A 654 0.69 -31.20 5.91
N ILE A 655 1.89 -31.79 5.92
CA ILE A 655 3.15 -31.07 5.68
C ILE A 655 3.07 -30.33 4.34
N LYS A 656 2.72 -31.04 3.25
CA LYS A 656 2.58 -30.47 1.91
C LYS A 656 1.60 -29.30 1.89
N LYS A 657 0.43 -29.48 2.49
CA LYS A 657 -0.64 -28.48 2.52
C LYS A 657 -0.23 -27.24 3.30
N VAL A 658 0.26 -27.41 4.55
CA VAL A 658 0.67 -26.29 5.42
C VAL A 658 1.86 -25.52 4.81
N THR A 659 2.83 -26.22 4.23
CA THR A 659 3.98 -25.60 3.56
C THR A 659 3.52 -24.70 2.43
N SER A 660 2.71 -25.23 1.51
CA SER A 660 2.19 -24.45 0.37
C SER A 660 1.30 -23.30 0.81
N ASP A 661 0.45 -23.50 1.80
CA ASP A 661 -0.50 -22.49 2.28
C ASP A 661 0.22 -21.31 2.96
N ILE A 662 1.26 -21.58 3.74
CA ILE A 662 2.07 -20.50 4.37
C ILE A 662 2.75 -19.67 3.27
N ASP A 663 3.40 -20.30 2.28
CA ASP A 663 4.09 -19.60 1.20
C ASP A 663 3.17 -18.72 0.34
N ASN A 664 1.88 -19.03 0.32
CA ASN A 664 0.84 -18.29 -0.39
C ASN A 664 -0.08 -17.46 0.52
N MET A 665 0.29 -17.24 1.78
CA MET A 665 -0.51 -16.51 2.78
C MET A 665 -1.95 -17.05 2.94
N LYS A 666 -2.18 -18.36 2.69
CA LYS A 666 -3.44 -19.05 2.90
C LYS A 666 -3.53 -19.66 4.30
N PHE A 667 -3.26 -18.84 5.32
CA PHE A 667 -3.15 -19.25 6.71
C PHE A 667 -4.39 -19.93 7.25
N ASN A 668 -5.59 -19.45 6.85
CA ASN A 668 -6.86 -20.03 7.25
C ASN A 668 -7.00 -21.48 6.80
N THR A 669 -6.55 -21.82 5.58
CA THR A 669 -6.60 -23.20 5.08
C THR A 669 -5.53 -24.08 5.68
N ALA A 670 -4.35 -23.55 6.01
CA ALA A 670 -3.31 -24.24 6.78
C ALA A 670 -3.82 -24.65 8.16
N ILE A 671 -4.44 -23.72 8.89
CA ILE A 671 -5.01 -23.97 10.22
C ILE A 671 -6.19 -24.95 10.11
N ALA A 672 -7.06 -24.85 9.12
CA ALA A 672 -8.14 -25.80 8.88
C ALA A 672 -7.61 -27.22 8.61
N ALA A 673 -6.52 -27.35 7.85
CA ALA A 673 -5.88 -28.64 7.61
C ALA A 673 -5.33 -29.26 8.91
N MET A 674 -4.71 -28.44 9.78
CA MET A 674 -4.27 -28.87 11.10
C MET A 674 -5.46 -29.30 11.99
N MET A 675 -6.57 -28.57 11.96
CA MET A 675 -7.80 -28.95 12.68
C MET A 675 -8.37 -30.29 12.18
N SER A 676 -8.33 -30.54 10.88
CA SER A 676 -8.78 -31.79 10.27
C SER A 676 -7.87 -32.96 10.67
N TYR A 677 -6.56 -32.75 10.67
CA TYR A 677 -5.58 -33.76 11.09
C TYR A 677 -5.80 -34.20 12.54
N ILE A 678 -5.97 -33.25 13.48
CA ILE A 678 -6.20 -33.63 14.88
C ILE A 678 -7.55 -34.34 15.10
N ASN A 679 -8.56 -34.13 14.25
CA ASN A 679 -9.78 -34.93 14.32
C ASN A 679 -9.47 -36.42 14.08
N GLY A 680 -8.72 -36.76 13.05
CA GLY A 680 -8.27 -38.12 12.78
C GLY A 680 -7.44 -38.74 13.93
N VAL A 681 -6.57 -37.92 14.56
CA VAL A 681 -5.81 -38.34 15.75
C VAL A 681 -6.73 -38.66 16.92
N TYR A 682 -7.72 -37.82 17.18
CA TYR A 682 -8.72 -38.08 18.26
C TYR A 682 -9.63 -39.27 17.97
N ASP A 683 -9.97 -39.48 16.71
CA ASP A 683 -10.75 -40.67 16.29
C ASP A 683 -9.95 -41.97 16.45
N ALA A 684 -8.63 -41.91 16.23
CA ALA A 684 -7.69 -43.02 16.48
C ALA A 684 -7.41 -43.25 17.97
N GLY A 685 -7.62 -42.24 18.83
CA GLY A 685 -7.40 -42.31 20.27
C GLY A 685 -5.93 -42.43 20.72
N ALA A 686 -4.96 -42.33 19.82
CA ALA A 686 -3.52 -42.45 20.06
C ALA A 686 -2.73 -41.69 18.99
N ILE A 687 -1.48 -41.31 19.29
CA ILE A 687 -0.61 -40.63 18.33
C ILE A 687 0.85 -41.14 18.44
N ASN A 688 1.52 -41.33 17.31
CA ASN A 688 2.95 -41.56 17.27
C ASN A 688 3.72 -40.33 17.76
N ARG A 689 4.73 -40.51 18.60
CA ARG A 689 5.46 -39.39 19.20
C ARG A 689 6.29 -38.60 18.20
N ASP A 690 6.84 -39.21 17.18
CA ASP A 690 7.58 -38.51 16.13
C ASP A 690 6.65 -37.74 15.21
N GLU A 691 5.45 -38.31 14.91
CA GLU A 691 4.41 -37.59 14.16
C GLU A 691 3.90 -36.37 14.95
N LEU A 692 3.80 -36.49 16.30
CA LEU A 692 3.43 -35.34 17.14
C LEU A 692 4.49 -34.24 17.10
N LYS A 693 5.80 -34.59 17.14
CA LYS A 693 6.88 -33.62 16.98
C LYS A 693 6.79 -32.87 15.65
N VAL A 694 6.52 -33.58 14.56
CA VAL A 694 6.33 -32.97 13.25
C VAL A 694 5.13 -32.02 13.25
N PHE A 695 4.00 -32.45 13.84
CA PHE A 695 2.83 -31.57 13.97
C PHE A 695 3.13 -30.29 14.78
N VAL A 696 3.84 -30.40 15.89
CA VAL A 696 4.28 -29.27 16.73
C VAL A 696 5.17 -28.31 15.93
N THR A 697 6.04 -28.85 15.10
CA THR A 697 6.89 -28.05 14.20
C THR A 697 6.04 -27.26 13.18
N LEU A 698 5.00 -27.86 12.60
CA LEU A 698 4.08 -27.15 11.70
C LEU A 698 3.23 -26.09 12.40
N LEU A 699 2.91 -26.30 13.69
CA LEU A 699 2.14 -25.38 14.51
C LEU A 699 2.95 -24.13 14.92
N ALA A 700 4.26 -24.29 15.11
CA ALA A 700 5.15 -23.28 15.70
C ALA A 700 5.04 -21.87 15.10
N PRO A 701 4.88 -21.64 13.78
CA PRO A 701 4.68 -20.32 13.24
C PRO A 701 3.37 -19.65 13.71
N PHE A 702 2.33 -20.41 14.00
CA PHE A 702 1.01 -19.91 14.38
C PHE A 702 0.81 -19.75 15.88
N ALA A 703 1.25 -20.73 16.65
CA ALA A 703 1.13 -20.79 18.10
C ALA A 703 2.48 -21.13 18.76
N PRO A 704 3.44 -20.18 18.72
CA PRO A 704 4.82 -20.44 19.07
C PRO A 704 5.04 -20.81 20.53
N HIS A 705 4.28 -20.24 21.46
CA HIS A 705 4.46 -20.51 22.90
C HIS A 705 4.02 -21.94 23.25
N LEU A 706 2.86 -22.37 22.77
CA LEU A 706 2.38 -23.72 22.96
C LEU A 706 3.31 -24.73 22.27
N ALA A 707 3.77 -24.39 21.08
CA ALA A 707 4.69 -25.27 20.35
C ALA A 707 6.03 -25.45 21.06
N GLU A 708 6.63 -24.38 21.60
CA GLU A 708 7.86 -24.49 22.41
C GLU A 708 7.64 -25.35 23.66
N GLU A 709 6.56 -25.11 24.40
CA GLU A 709 6.24 -25.89 25.60
C GLU A 709 6.08 -27.38 25.28
N MET A 710 5.28 -27.71 24.27
CA MET A 710 5.12 -29.11 23.84
C MET A 710 6.39 -29.73 23.33
N TRP A 711 7.25 -28.97 22.65
CA TRP A 711 8.53 -29.43 22.12
C TRP A 711 9.47 -29.87 23.23
N HIS A 712 9.55 -29.08 24.29
CA HIS A 712 10.35 -29.39 25.48
C HIS A 712 9.74 -30.53 26.30
N ASP A 713 8.40 -30.59 26.44
CA ASP A 713 7.71 -31.73 27.08
C ASP A 713 7.93 -33.07 26.34
N LEU A 714 8.14 -33.00 25.02
CA LEU A 714 8.50 -34.17 24.20
C LEU A 714 9.99 -34.56 24.30
N GLY A 715 10.74 -33.92 25.21
CA GLY A 715 12.13 -34.26 25.54
C GLY A 715 13.21 -33.61 24.66
N GLU A 716 12.80 -32.61 23.85
CA GLU A 716 13.74 -31.87 23.02
C GLU A 716 14.39 -30.71 23.79
N SER A 717 15.66 -30.45 23.57
CA SER A 717 16.44 -29.42 24.27
C SER A 717 16.69 -28.16 23.42
N THR A 718 16.32 -28.21 22.16
CA THR A 718 16.46 -27.08 21.21
C THR A 718 15.15 -26.30 21.09
N TYR A 719 15.22 -25.08 20.59
CA TYR A 719 14.00 -24.32 20.23
C TYR A 719 13.29 -24.90 19.02
N VAL A 720 11.97 -25.10 19.08
CA VAL A 720 11.19 -25.52 17.91
C VAL A 720 11.31 -24.51 16.78
N SER A 721 11.40 -23.21 17.11
CA SER A 721 11.58 -22.12 16.16
C SER A 721 12.91 -22.19 15.37
N LEU A 722 13.88 -22.98 15.81
CA LEU A 722 15.17 -23.21 15.13
C LEU A 722 15.28 -24.62 14.54
N THR A 723 14.27 -25.46 14.73
CA THR A 723 14.21 -26.82 14.19
C THR A 723 13.95 -26.79 12.68
N PRO A 724 14.59 -27.67 11.88
CA PRO A 724 14.38 -27.74 10.46
C PRO A 724 12.92 -27.98 10.08
N TRP A 725 12.41 -27.20 9.10
CA TRP A 725 11.05 -27.38 8.58
C TRP A 725 10.87 -28.79 8.00
N PRO A 726 9.78 -29.50 8.36
CA PRO A 726 9.59 -30.88 7.93
C PRO A 726 9.38 -30.97 6.42
N LYS A 727 9.97 -32.04 5.82
CA LYS A 727 9.82 -32.35 4.40
C LYS A 727 8.79 -33.43 4.21
N TYR A 728 7.98 -33.32 3.17
CA TYR A 728 7.04 -34.38 2.79
C TYR A 728 7.62 -35.28 1.69
N ASP A 729 7.19 -36.51 1.68
CA ASP A 729 7.43 -37.48 0.59
C ASP A 729 6.21 -37.50 -0.33
N GLU A 730 6.39 -37.13 -1.59
CA GLU A 730 5.31 -37.04 -2.58
C GLU A 730 4.60 -38.40 -2.75
N SER A 731 5.33 -39.50 -2.70
CA SER A 731 4.75 -40.86 -2.84
C SER A 731 3.77 -41.20 -1.72
N LYS A 732 3.94 -40.61 -0.53
CA LYS A 732 3.05 -40.77 0.62
C LYS A 732 1.86 -39.81 0.62
N THR A 733 1.84 -38.84 -0.29
CA THR A 733 0.72 -37.89 -0.43
C THR A 733 -0.36 -38.36 -1.39
N VAL A 734 -0.14 -39.45 -2.11
CA VAL A 734 -1.09 -40.04 -3.04
C VAL A 734 -2.08 -40.88 -2.27
N ASP A 735 -3.39 -40.68 -2.48
CA ASP A 735 -4.41 -41.54 -1.94
C ASP A 735 -4.38 -42.90 -2.65
N ASN A 736 -4.06 -43.96 -1.94
CA ASN A 736 -4.14 -45.31 -2.45
C ASN A 736 -5.60 -45.79 -2.62
N THR A 737 -6.54 -45.06 -2.03
CA THR A 737 -7.96 -45.31 -2.12
C THR A 737 -8.75 -44.04 -2.44
N VAL A 738 -9.88 -44.15 -3.07
CA VAL A 738 -10.79 -43.06 -3.42
C VAL A 738 -12.22 -43.45 -3.12
N GLU A 739 -12.99 -42.54 -2.55
CA GLU A 739 -14.42 -42.72 -2.35
C GLU A 739 -15.15 -42.40 -3.65
N ILE A 740 -15.86 -43.36 -4.18
CA ILE A 740 -16.66 -43.21 -5.40
C ILE A 740 -18.14 -43.20 -5.09
N ALA A 741 -18.89 -42.37 -5.80
CA ALA A 741 -20.34 -42.35 -5.73
C ALA A 741 -20.93 -43.57 -6.46
N VAL A 742 -21.79 -44.35 -5.76
CA VAL A 742 -22.48 -45.48 -6.32
C VAL A 742 -23.90 -45.07 -6.67
N GLN A 743 -24.23 -45.20 -7.95
CA GLN A 743 -25.55 -44.83 -8.50
C GLN A 743 -26.29 -46.02 -9.07
N PHE A 744 -27.59 -45.96 -8.99
CA PHE A 744 -28.50 -46.86 -9.65
C PHE A 744 -29.46 -46.05 -10.52
N LEU A 745 -29.47 -46.33 -11.84
CA LEU A 745 -30.24 -45.59 -12.84
C LEU A 745 -30.02 -44.05 -12.72
N GLY A 746 -28.79 -43.62 -12.46
CA GLY A 746 -28.41 -42.20 -12.29
C GLY A 746 -28.73 -41.59 -10.92
N LYS A 747 -29.34 -42.32 -10.00
CA LYS A 747 -29.65 -41.84 -8.65
C LYS A 747 -28.64 -42.38 -7.65
N LEU A 748 -28.06 -41.48 -6.83
CA LEU A 748 -27.11 -41.83 -5.78
C LEU A 748 -27.77 -42.81 -4.77
N LYS A 749 -27.04 -43.87 -4.42
CA LYS A 749 -27.44 -44.89 -3.43
C LYS A 749 -26.50 -44.86 -2.20
N GLY A 750 -25.26 -44.49 -2.38
CA GLY A 750 -24.24 -44.37 -1.33
C GLY A 750 -22.89 -44.11 -1.93
N THR A 751 -21.89 -44.17 -1.08
CA THR A 751 -20.48 -44.09 -1.48
C THR A 751 -19.71 -45.32 -1.03
N VAL A 752 -18.67 -45.70 -1.77
CA VAL A 752 -17.82 -46.83 -1.44
C VAL A 752 -16.36 -46.47 -1.69
N VAL A 753 -15.48 -46.85 -0.78
CA VAL A 753 -14.05 -46.65 -0.89
C VAL A 753 -13.42 -47.75 -1.73
N VAL A 754 -12.74 -47.42 -2.79
CA VAL A 754 -12.06 -48.34 -3.70
C VAL A 754 -10.58 -47.92 -3.87
N PRO A 755 -9.66 -48.86 -4.24
CA PRO A 755 -8.30 -48.46 -4.64
C PRO A 755 -8.34 -47.41 -5.74
N ALA A 756 -7.44 -46.40 -5.67
CA ALA A 756 -7.42 -45.27 -6.63
C ALA A 756 -7.14 -45.75 -8.06
N ASP A 757 -6.43 -46.85 -8.20
CA ASP A 757 -6.11 -47.50 -9.47
C ASP A 757 -7.11 -48.55 -9.90
N ALA A 758 -8.16 -48.89 -9.05
CA ALA A 758 -9.15 -49.90 -9.32
C ALA A 758 -9.74 -49.82 -10.75
N ASP A 759 -9.78 -50.94 -11.41
CA ASP A 759 -10.53 -51.10 -12.63
C ASP A 759 -12.04 -51.34 -12.33
N GLU A 760 -12.85 -51.45 -13.37
CA GLU A 760 -14.30 -51.65 -13.23
C GLU A 760 -14.65 -52.89 -12.44
N ASN A 761 -13.90 -53.98 -12.64
CA ASN A 761 -14.15 -55.25 -11.97
C ASN A 761 -13.83 -55.17 -10.48
N THR A 762 -12.64 -54.65 -10.15
CA THR A 762 -12.23 -54.46 -8.76
C THR A 762 -13.16 -53.53 -8.00
N ALA A 763 -13.57 -52.43 -8.64
CA ALA A 763 -14.54 -51.50 -8.06
C ALA A 763 -15.92 -52.16 -7.85
N TRP A 764 -16.34 -52.97 -8.81
CA TRP A 764 -17.60 -53.71 -8.72
C TRP A 764 -17.62 -54.71 -7.56
N GLU A 765 -16.57 -55.54 -7.43
CA GLU A 765 -16.45 -56.51 -6.32
C GLU A 765 -16.56 -55.84 -4.94
N ILE A 766 -15.98 -54.68 -4.77
CA ILE A 766 -16.05 -53.91 -3.53
C ILE A 766 -17.46 -53.36 -3.31
N ILE A 767 -18.10 -52.81 -4.36
CA ILE A 767 -19.48 -52.32 -4.31
C ILE A 767 -20.45 -53.44 -3.96
N GLU A 768 -20.30 -54.63 -4.58
CA GLU A 768 -21.14 -55.78 -4.32
C GLU A 768 -21.00 -56.26 -2.87
N LYS A 769 -19.76 -56.32 -2.36
CA LYS A 769 -19.51 -56.69 -0.95
C LYS A 769 -20.00 -55.67 0.06
N SER A 770 -20.13 -54.43 -0.33
CA SER A 770 -20.61 -53.33 0.54
C SER A 770 -22.12 -53.38 0.79
N GLY A 771 -22.85 -54.06 -0.03
CA GLY A 771 -24.33 -54.15 0.06
C GLY A 771 -25.07 -52.86 -0.30
N VAL A 772 -24.36 -51.82 -0.77
CA VAL A 772 -24.95 -50.47 -1.04
C VAL A 772 -26.01 -50.48 -2.13
N LEU A 773 -26.03 -51.52 -2.97
CA LEU A 773 -27.00 -51.69 -4.06
C LEU A 773 -28.00 -52.81 -3.82
N ASP A 774 -27.92 -53.61 -2.74
CA ASP A 774 -28.73 -54.81 -2.53
C ASP A 774 -30.22 -54.55 -2.67
N GLN A 775 -30.74 -53.54 -1.98
CA GLN A 775 -32.13 -53.11 -2.05
C GLN A 775 -32.53 -52.60 -3.43
N ALA A 776 -31.63 -51.97 -4.15
CA ALA A 776 -31.90 -51.41 -5.47
C ALA A 776 -31.90 -52.46 -6.59
N LEU A 777 -31.19 -53.58 -6.37
CA LEU A 777 -31.01 -54.68 -7.30
C LEU A 777 -31.98 -55.84 -7.07
N GLU A 778 -32.73 -55.85 -5.96
CA GLU A 778 -33.66 -56.89 -5.62
C GLU A 778 -34.65 -57.18 -6.76
N GLY A 779 -34.64 -58.39 -7.29
CA GLY A 779 -35.49 -58.82 -8.38
C GLY A 779 -35.15 -58.28 -9.77
N LYS A 780 -34.01 -57.66 -9.95
CA LYS A 780 -33.61 -57.02 -11.21
C LYS A 780 -32.33 -57.64 -11.78
N THR A 781 -32.24 -57.58 -13.12
CA THR A 781 -31.09 -58.07 -13.87
C THR A 781 -30.23 -56.87 -14.34
N ILE A 782 -28.94 -56.85 -14.01
CA ILE A 782 -27.99 -55.78 -14.43
C ILE A 782 -27.85 -55.85 -15.94
N VAL A 783 -28.11 -54.73 -16.63
CA VAL A 783 -27.98 -54.56 -18.08
C VAL A 783 -26.64 -53.93 -18.44
N LYS A 784 -26.18 -52.97 -17.64
CA LYS A 784 -24.95 -52.25 -17.92
C LYS A 784 -24.32 -51.69 -16.63
N LYS A 785 -23.02 -51.77 -16.54
CA LYS A 785 -22.18 -51.05 -15.57
C LYS A 785 -21.48 -49.91 -16.27
N ILE A 786 -21.39 -48.76 -15.64
CA ILE A 786 -20.71 -47.55 -16.14
C ILE A 786 -19.78 -47.07 -15.04
N TYR A 787 -18.50 -47.28 -15.21
CA TYR A 787 -17.50 -46.86 -14.27
C TYR A 787 -16.70 -45.64 -14.82
N VAL A 788 -16.74 -44.54 -14.09
CA VAL A 788 -15.83 -43.40 -14.31
C VAL A 788 -14.78 -43.50 -13.20
N LYS A 789 -13.61 -43.95 -13.56
CA LYS A 789 -12.50 -44.25 -12.63
C LYS A 789 -12.28 -43.10 -11.62
N GLY A 790 -12.32 -43.48 -10.34
CA GLY A 790 -12.11 -42.56 -9.23
C GLY A 790 -13.22 -41.55 -8.95
N ARG A 791 -14.42 -41.69 -9.58
CA ARG A 791 -15.51 -40.74 -9.40
C ARG A 791 -16.88 -41.38 -9.16
N ILE A 792 -17.34 -42.16 -10.09
CA ILE A 792 -18.73 -42.68 -10.08
C ILE A 792 -18.78 -44.09 -10.63
N PHE A 793 -19.58 -44.92 -9.99
CA PHE A 793 -20.03 -46.22 -10.52
C PHE A 793 -21.54 -46.21 -10.64
N ASN A 794 -22.06 -46.29 -11.87
CA ASN A 794 -23.51 -46.29 -12.11
C ASN A 794 -23.97 -47.65 -12.68
N VAL A 795 -24.96 -48.25 -12.03
CA VAL A 795 -25.57 -49.52 -12.47
C VAL A 795 -26.90 -49.26 -13.12
N VAL A 796 -27.06 -49.83 -14.32
CA VAL A 796 -28.34 -49.85 -15.03
C VAL A 796 -28.87 -51.27 -14.99
N ALA A 797 -30.06 -51.48 -14.46
CA ALA A 797 -30.74 -52.79 -14.40
C ALA A 797 -32.22 -52.62 -14.79
N LYS A 798 -32.81 -53.73 -15.22
CA LYS A 798 -34.20 -53.83 -15.62
C LYS A 798 -34.88 -54.95 -14.85
#